data_c9e5035cae646e5126f234f2b6b01d89
#
_entry.id   c9e5035cae646e5126f234f2b6b01d89
#
_cell.length_a   1.000
_cell.length_b   1.000
_cell.length_c   1.000
_cell.angle_alpha   90.00
_cell.angle_beta   90.00
_cell.angle_gamma   90.00
#
_symmetry.space_group_name_H-M   'P 1'
#
loop_
_entity.id
_entity.type
_entity.pdbx_description
1 polymer ?
#
loop_
_entity_poly.entity_id
_entity_poly.type
_entity_poly.pdbx_seq_one_letter_code
_entity_poly.pdbx_strand_id
1 'polypeptide(L)'
;MVTNVDDSGPGSLRQAILDANANPGSDTINFNITGSSLKIQPLLGLPDITDPVVIDGSTQPGFSGAPIVELNGSKSAVRALFVNAPGSTIRSLVINGFSTGAITIGVGAAGSHVEGCYIGTDVTGKIAIPNTGPGVSILSSNNVIGGTTLSARNVISGNSEAGVRVRMFCCLGGNGAISGNVIQGNYIGVTAQGDKALGNGREGIDISTSAPDVSVTNTLVGGTAPGAGNVISGNFMDGIGIGSFQTTGTTVQGNRIGTSANGMSKIPNGGDGIHIDLGNNNVIGGSAPGAGNLISGNGKVSSGLGRGNGISVGSSNNIIQGNFIGTDATGTGPLGNMDDGIFGGRNTTVGGTGAGEGNVIAFNGLRGISNGGNLSLSNSYRGNSIHSNGTSGSPFTPGLGIELGTAGPNANDPGDSDTGANNLQNFPIIMSTMAAGGSTNVKGSLNSSASSSFNLDFYRNSACDPLGNGEGEHFIGSQLVTTDASGNANFDVTFAVVTASSEVLTATATDLAGNTSEFSPCATVGSIGLSIGDVSAVEGNSGTTSFSFPVTLQSAATQEITVTFATQVGSAAPSVDFVGGSGTVTIPVGQTGGQIVVQVNGDTDVEDDEQFFVNLTAATNATILKAQGKATILNDDEIRLLLEESGPTANQVAAVDSVLFLRDPFRVVNPANMVKDPFIPNTGVIVFAENLELAFFESASAVGVIVTDSNNITFNMIAAQVTPVSISGLNVKQVNFLLPTGIAPGTCVLKLVLHGHVSNSVTFRIAP
;
A
#
# COMPACT_ATOMS: atom_id res chain seq x y z
N MET A 1 10.06 13.23 58.02
CA MET A 1 9.85 14.56 57.44
C MET A 1 11.17 15.12 56.91
N VAL A 2 11.20 15.66 55.72
CA VAL A 2 12.37 16.32 55.11
C VAL A 2 12.29 17.83 55.45
N THR A 3 13.35 18.33 56.11
CA THR A 3 13.37 19.72 56.60
C THR A 3 14.52 20.56 56.07
N ASN A 4 15.48 19.93 55.35
CA ASN A 4 16.60 20.62 54.71
C ASN A 4 16.92 19.98 53.35
N VAL A 5 17.86 20.58 52.62
CA VAL A 5 18.33 20.14 51.30
C VAL A 5 19.65 19.40 51.33
N ASP A 6 20.15 19.02 52.50
CA ASP A 6 21.43 18.37 52.71
C ASP A 6 21.44 16.96 52.08
N ASP A 7 22.62 16.50 51.64
CA ASP A 7 22.79 15.17 51.07
C ASP A 7 22.52 14.04 52.08
N SER A 8 22.86 14.26 53.33
CA SER A 8 22.74 13.26 54.40
C SER A 8 22.55 13.89 55.78
N GLY A 9 22.25 13.06 56.76
CA GLY A 9 22.04 13.44 58.17
C GLY A 9 20.57 13.80 58.46
N PRO A 10 20.30 14.16 59.72
CA PRO A 10 18.94 14.41 60.18
C PRO A 10 18.20 15.48 59.36
N GLY A 11 17.00 15.19 58.99
CA GLY A 11 16.14 16.07 58.16
C GLY A 11 16.43 16.04 56.67
N SER A 12 17.42 15.31 56.20
CA SER A 12 17.67 15.06 54.74
C SER A 12 16.69 14.03 54.15
N LEU A 13 16.47 14.07 52.82
CA LEU A 13 15.69 13.06 52.13
C LEU A 13 16.29 11.65 52.28
N ARG A 14 17.61 11.54 52.19
CA ARG A 14 18.35 10.28 52.37
C ARG A 14 18.01 9.65 53.72
N GLN A 15 18.11 10.44 54.82
CA GLN A 15 17.78 9.94 56.16
C GLN A 15 16.30 9.54 56.25
N ALA A 16 15.39 10.32 55.69
CA ALA A 16 13.96 10.00 55.70
C ALA A 16 13.65 8.68 54.98
N ILE A 17 14.34 8.36 53.86
CA ILE A 17 14.20 7.07 53.19
C ILE A 17 14.81 5.92 54.05
N LEU A 18 15.93 6.13 54.67
CA LEU A 18 16.52 5.11 55.59
C LEU A 18 15.62 4.83 56.79
N ASP A 19 15.03 5.88 57.36
CA ASP A 19 14.09 5.75 58.51
C ASP A 19 12.81 4.99 58.08
N ALA A 20 12.25 5.31 56.92
CA ALA A 20 11.11 4.59 56.36
C ALA A 20 11.42 3.12 56.10
N ASN A 21 12.58 2.81 55.47
CA ASN A 21 12.99 1.43 55.25
C ASN A 21 13.23 0.63 56.53
N ALA A 22 13.53 1.29 57.64
CA ALA A 22 13.75 0.67 58.92
C ALA A 22 12.45 0.47 59.78
N ASN A 23 11.35 1.12 59.38
CA ASN A 23 10.08 1.07 60.07
C ASN A 23 9.07 0.23 59.27
N PRO A 24 8.82 -1.04 59.59
CA PRO A 24 7.98 -1.90 58.80
C PRO A 24 6.53 -1.36 58.63
N GLY A 25 6.07 -1.30 57.40
CA GLY A 25 4.72 -0.86 57.01
C GLY A 25 4.75 0.38 56.14
N SER A 26 3.56 0.92 55.81
CA SER A 26 3.47 2.07 54.91
C SER A 26 3.77 3.37 55.62
N ASP A 27 4.88 4.00 55.26
CA ASP A 27 5.33 5.29 55.77
C ASP A 27 4.99 6.46 54.85
N THR A 28 5.05 7.69 55.40
CA THR A 28 4.90 8.92 54.61
C THR A 28 6.08 9.86 54.85
N ILE A 29 6.76 10.24 53.75
CA ILE A 29 7.82 11.24 53.75
C ILE A 29 7.24 12.56 53.28
N ASN A 30 7.02 13.46 54.21
CA ASN A 30 6.51 14.82 53.98
C ASN A 30 7.70 15.81 53.92
N PHE A 31 7.49 16.96 53.28
CA PHE A 31 8.46 18.03 53.12
C PHE A 31 8.02 19.28 53.89
N ASN A 32 8.93 19.87 54.60
CA ASN A 32 8.83 21.18 55.25
C ASN A 32 10.21 21.83 55.31
N ILE A 33 10.81 21.96 54.08
CA ILE A 33 12.12 22.55 53.95
C ILE A 33 12.05 24.03 54.21
N THR A 34 12.86 24.49 55.13
CA THR A 34 13.00 25.91 55.52
C THR A 34 14.26 26.49 54.83
N GLY A 35 14.08 27.57 54.08
CA GLY A 35 15.19 28.19 53.36
C GLY A 35 14.78 28.72 51.96
N SER A 36 15.69 29.39 51.29
CA SER A 36 15.47 29.97 49.97
C SER A 36 15.60 28.97 48.81
N SER A 37 16.18 27.79 49.05
CA SER A 37 16.30 26.74 48.05
C SER A 37 15.53 25.50 48.43
N LEU A 38 14.72 25.00 47.51
CA LEU A 38 14.02 23.71 47.63
C LEU A 38 14.70 22.62 46.73
N LYS A 39 15.98 22.83 46.36
CA LYS A 39 16.77 21.97 45.49
C LYS A 39 17.65 21.03 46.30
N ILE A 40 17.29 19.76 46.35
CA ILE A 40 18.06 18.67 46.95
C ILE A 40 19.03 18.13 45.89
N GLN A 41 20.34 18.11 46.21
CA GLN A 41 21.38 17.66 45.27
C GLN A 41 22.19 16.51 45.90
N PRO A 42 21.76 15.25 45.77
CA PRO A 42 22.48 14.10 46.32
C PRO A 42 23.86 13.98 45.68
N LEU A 43 24.89 13.71 46.51
CA LEU A 43 26.25 13.43 46.04
C LEU A 43 26.45 11.97 45.66
N LEU A 44 25.68 11.08 46.24
CA LEU A 44 25.63 9.64 45.94
C LEU A 44 24.17 9.26 45.64
N GLY A 45 23.97 8.11 44.98
CA GLY A 45 22.61 7.56 44.78
C GLY A 45 21.84 7.51 46.10
N LEU A 46 20.55 7.86 46.06
CA LEU A 46 19.67 7.71 47.21
C LEU A 46 19.52 6.22 47.56
N PRO A 47 19.20 5.87 48.81
CA PRO A 47 18.91 4.49 49.21
C PRO A 47 17.75 3.91 48.41
N ASP A 48 17.81 2.62 48.10
CA ASP A 48 16.67 1.88 47.54
C ASP A 48 15.50 1.94 48.52
N ILE A 49 14.30 2.14 48.01
CA ILE A 49 13.06 2.10 48.79
C ILE A 49 12.65 0.64 48.89
N THR A 50 12.81 0.05 50.08
CA THR A 50 12.62 -1.38 50.32
C THR A 50 11.40 -1.68 51.22
N ASP A 51 10.77 -0.64 51.77
CA ASP A 51 9.50 -0.71 52.48
C ASP A 51 8.46 0.26 51.87
N PRO A 52 7.18 -0.05 51.85
CA PRO A 52 6.13 0.79 51.22
C PRO A 52 6.16 2.23 51.73
N VAL A 53 6.23 3.20 50.82
CA VAL A 53 6.33 4.61 51.21
C VAL A 53 5.57 5.54 50.29
N VAL A 54 5.01 6.58 50.87
CA VAL A 54 4.45 7.74 50.11
C VAL A 54 5.48 8.89 50.24
N ILE A 55 6.14 9.26 49.18
CA ILE A 55 7.00 10.48 49.14
C ILE A 55 6.16 11.60 48.53
N ASP A 56 5.79 12.60 49.37
CA ASP A 56 4.82 13.61 49.03
C ASP A 56 5.39 15.02 49.01
N GLY A 57 5.84 15.48 47.82
CA GLY A 57 6.31 16.86 47.63
C GLY A 57 5.23 17.94 47.78
N SER A 58 3.93 17.57 47.70
CA SER A 58 2.84 18.54 47.83
C SER A 58 2.67 19.08 49.24
N THR A 59 3.28 18.43 50.23
CA THR A 59 3.27 18.86 51.62
C THR A 59 4.22 20.04 51.89
N GLN A 60 5.11 20.36 50.95
CA GLN A 60 6.01 21.51 51.07
C GLN A 60 5.22 22.82 51.13
N PRO A 61 5.43 23.66 52.17
CA PRO A 61 4.85 25.01 52.21
C PRO A 61 5.14 25.80 50.95
N GLY A 62 4.12 26.43 50.37
CA GLY A 62 4.20 27.12 49.09
C GLY A 62 3.80 26.29 47.88
N PHE A 63 3.50 25.00 48.01
CA PHE A 63 2.93 24.19 46.94
C PHE A 63 1.56 24.76 46.52
N SER A 64 1.37 24.96 45.21
CA SER A 64 0.17 25.55 44.63
C SER A 64 -0.37 24.76 43.41
N GLY A 65 -0.13 23.44 43.37
CA GLY A 65 -0.59 22.56 42.30
C GLY A 65 0.48 22.14 41.28
N ALA A 66 1.64 22.80 41.30
CA ALA A 66 2.82 22.35 40.55
C ALA A 66 3.97 21.96 41.52
N PRO A 67 4.80 20.96 41.21
CA PRO A 67 5.88 20.54 42.10
C PRO A 67 6.94 21.64 42.24
N ILE A 68 7.39 21.86 43.49
CA ILE A 68 8.38 22.89 43.81
C ILE A 68 9.64 22.31 44.48
N VAL A 69 9.57 21.08 45.00
CA VAL A 69 10.74 20.39 45.54
C VAL A 69 11.52 19.75 44.38
N GLU A 70 12.73 20.20 44.13
CA GLU A 70 13.62 19.71 43.08
C GLU A 70 14.64 18.71 43.59
N LEU A 71 14.61 17.50 43.05
CA LEU A 71 15.64 16.47 43.24
C LEU A 71 16.54 16.47 41.99
N ASN A 72 17.78 16.95 42.13
CA ASN A 72 18.68 17.21 41.03
C ASN A 72 20.00 16.45 41.16
N GLY A 73 20.30 15.60 40.14
CA GLY A 73 21.46 14.71 40.13
C GLY A 73 22.75 15.34 39.60
N SER A 74 22.83 16.63 39.27
CA SER A 74 23.93 17.24 38.53
C SER A 74 25.28 17.28 39.27
N LYS A 75 25.29 16.95 40.57
CA LYS A 75 26.56 16.94 41.38
C LYS A 75 27.28 15.61 41.45
N SER A 76 26.71 14.51 40.93
CA SER A 76 27.38 13.19 40.75
C SER A 76 26.47 12.00 41.01
N ALA A 77 25.23 12.20 41.40
CA ALA A 77 24.34 11.10 41.75
C ALA A 77 24.00 10.26 40.49
N VAL A 78 24.24 8.97 40.59
CA VAL A 78 24.04 8.04 39.51
C VAL A 78 22.55 7.75 39.29
N ARG A 79 21.77 7.63 40.38
CA ARG A 79 20.34 7.22 40.35
C ARG A 79 19.51 8.07 41.33
N ALA A 80 18.33 8.48 40.93
CA ALA A 80 17.42 9.22 41.80
C ALA A 80 16.64 8.27 42.73
N LEU A 81 15.49 7.76 42.28
CA LEU A 81 14.64 6.91 43.10
C LEU A 81 14.54 5.50 42.51
N PHE A 82 14.87 4.52 43.28
CA PHE A 82 14.63 3.12 42.98
C PHE A 82 13.65 2.54 43.99
N VAL A 83 12.45 2.29 43.51
CA VAL A 83 11.35 1.75 44.31
C VAL A 83 11.37 0.23 44.15
N ASN A 84 11.54 -0.50 45.23
CA ASN A 84 11.53 -1.97 45.28
C ASN A 84 10.56 -2.50 46.35
N ALA A 85 9.63 -1.69 46.76
CA ALA A 85 8.55 -2.01 47.72
C ALA A 85 7.16 -1.83 47.08
N PRO A 86 6.26 -2.77 47.26
CA PRO A 86 4.95 -2.74 46.63
C PRO A 86 4.07 -1.59 47.19
N GLY A 87 3.19 -1.04 46.33
CA GLY A 87 2.22 -0.02 46.73
C GLY A 87 2.83 1.34 47.12
N SER A 88 4.09 1.61 46.77
CA SER A 88 4.71 2.90 47.05
C SER A 88 4.18 4.01 46.12
N THR A 89 4.18 5.24 46.59
CA THR A 89 3.73 6.42 45.83
C THR A 89 4.79 7.51 45.84
N ILE A 90 5.13 7.98 44.64
CA ILE A 90 5.99 9.16 44.43
C ILE A 90 5.15 10.25 43.81
N ARG A 91 5.00 11.38 44.52
CA ARG A 91 4.19 12.46 44.00
C ARG A 91 4.73 13.87 44.22
N SER A 92 4.41 14.76 43.28
CA SER A 92 4.66 16.20 43.34
C SER A 92 6.12 16.58 43.54
N LEU A 93 7.07 15.91 42.83
CA LEU A 93 8.49 16.20 42.82
C LEU A 93 8.97 16.63 41.43
N VAL A 94 9.98 17.50 41.38
CA VAL A 94 10.78 17.73 40.16
C VAL A 94 12.01 16.84 40.23
N ILE A 95 12.26 15.99 39.21
CA ILE A 95 13.36 15.02 39.22
C ILE A 95 14.14 15.13 37.92
N ASN A 96 15.40 15.59 38.02
CA ASN A 96 16.21 15.91 36.85
C ASN A 96 17.70 15.77 37.04
N GLY A 97 18.48 15.77 35.96
CA GLY A 97 19.97 15.85 35.98
C GLY A 97 20.67 14.59 36.45
N PHE A 98 20.02 13.44 36.55
CA PHE A 98 20.65 12.18 36.97
C PHE A 98 21.34 11.47 35.80
N SER A 99 22.44 10.78 36.07
CA SER A 99 23.22 10.07 35.05
C SER A 99 22.63 8.70 34.64
N THR A 100 21.50 8.33 35.22
CA THR A 100 20.64 7.19 34.81
C THR A 100 19.16 7.68 34.70
N GLY A 101 18.19 6.77 34.81
CA GLY A 101 16.76 7.16 34.86
C GLY A 101 16.38 7.87 36.15
N ALA A 102 15.31 8.63 36.11
CA ALA A 102 14.80 9.37 37.27
C ALA A 102 14.10 8.45 38.28
N ILE A 103 13.08 7.71 37.83
CA ILE A 103 12.36 6.78 38.72
C ILE A 103 12.43 5.39 38.09
N THR A 104 12.87 4.41 38.90
CA THR A 104 12.80 2.99 38.52
C THR A 104 11.88 2.28 39.51
N ILE A 105 10.80 1.72 38.99
CA ILE A 105 9.89 0.83 39.72
C ILE A 105 10.39 -0.60 39.52
N GLY A 106 11.09 -1.12 40.50
CA GLY A 106 11.78 -2.40 40.47
C GLY A 106 10.84 -3.61 40.50
N VAL A 107 11.41 -4.80 40.38
CA VAL A 107 10.67 -6.07 40.30
C VAL A 107 9.82 -6.35 41.55
N GLY A 108 10.20 -5.83 42.72
CA GLY A 108 9.46 -5.96 43.98
C GLY A 108 8.38 -4.91 44.20
N ALA A 109 8.20 -3.94 43.29
CA ALA A 109 7.42 -2.74 43.54
C ALA A 109 6.06 -2.74 42.82
N ALA A 110 5.41 -3.89 42.74
CA ALA A 110 4.09 -3.97 42.12
C ALA A 110 3.06 -3.07 42.80
N GLY A 111 2.16 -2.48 42.01
CA GLY A 111 1.09 -1.60 42.52
C GLY A 111 1.54 -0.20 42.95
N SER A 112 2.72 0.24 42.50
CA SER A 112 3.25 1.58 42.83
C SER A 112 2.68 2.67 41.91
N HIS A 113 2.68 3.93 42.42
CA HIS A 113 2.13 5.11 41.77
C HIS A 113 3.21 6.20 41.56
N VAL A 114 3.17 6.86 40.41
CA VAL A 114 3.96 8.09 40.14
C VAL A 114 3.01 9.14 39.61
N GLU A 115 2.80 10.22 40.34
CA GLU A 115 1.81 11.23 39.99
C GLU A 115 2.24 12.66 40.31
N GLY A 116 1.80 13.64 39.51
CA GLY A 116 2.04 15.06 39.73
C GLY A 116 3.52 15.49 39.63
N CYS A 117 4.40 14.65 39.08
CA CYS A 117 5.83 14.90 39.01
C CYS A 117 6.24 15.57 37.71
N TYR A 118 7.30 16.40 37.78
CA TYR A 118 8.02 16.92 36.60
C TYR A 118 9.33 16.16 36.47
N ILE A 119 9.52 15.40 35.39
CA ILE A 119 10.63 14.45 35.23
C ILE A 119 11.41 14.78 33.96
N GLY A 120 12.69 15.20 34.14
CA GLY A 120 13.56 15.64 33.06
C GLY A 120 13.44 17.14 32.72
N THR A 121 12.70 17.90 33.51
CA THR A 121 12.51 19.35 33.32
C THR A 121 12.90 20.13 34.53
N ASP A 122 12.96 21.45 34.40
CA ASP A 122 13.04 22.41 35.50
C ASP A 122 11.70 22.52 36.27
N VAL A 123 11.68 23.27 37.35
CA VAL A 123 10.48 23.51 38.18
C VAL A 123 9.33 24.18 37.44
N THR A 124 9.60 24.83 36.31
CA THR A 124 8.54 25.45 35.47
C THR A 124 7.92 24.48 34.47
N GLY A 125 8.54 23.30 34.29
CA GLY A 125 8.16 22.32 33.26
C GLY A 125 8.34 22.80 31.83
N LYS A 126 9.24 23.80 31.60
CA LYS A 126 9.43 24.43 30.28
C LYS A 126 10.84 24.24 29.70
N ILE A 127 11.81 23.94 30.53
CA ILE A 127 13.21 23.79 30.14
C ILE A 127 13.68 22.39 30.46
N ALA A 128 14.30 21.72 29.47
CA ALA A 128 14.85 20.39 29.66
C ALA A 128 16.08 20.43 30.57
N ILE A 129 16.10 19.56 31.59
CA ILE A 129 17.26 19.21 32.40
C ILE A 129 17.32 17.68 32.40
N PRO A 130 18.01 17.07 31.41
CA PRO A 130 17.88 15.67 31.11
C PRO A 130 18.30 14.75 32.26
N ASN A 131 17.54 13.69 32.53
CA ASN A 131 18.08 12.45 33.07
C ASN A 131 18.67 11.64 31.91
N THR A 132 19.78 10.97 32.07
CA THR A 132 20.47 10.28 30.95
C THR A 132 19.75 8.99 30.53
N GLY A 133 18.97 8.38 31.42
CA GLY A 133 18.10 7.24 31.12
C GLY A 133 16.62 7.64 30.90
N PRO A 134 15.70 6.66 30.98
CA PRO A 134 14.27 6.91 30.92
C PRO A 134 13.78 7.81 32.06
N GLY A 135 12.71 8.57 31.80
CA GLY A 135 12.03 9.31 32.84
C GLY A 135 11.49 8.36 33.93
N VAL A 136 10.66 7.40 33.53
CA VAL A 136 10.15 6.35 34.41
C VAL A 136 10.41 4.99 33.79
N SER A 137 11.03 4.07 34.53
CA SER A 137 11.25 2.68 34.14
C SER A 137 10.43 1.75 35.00
N ILE A 138 9.64 0.85 34.41
CA ILE A 138 8.71 -0.05 35.07
C ILE A 138 9.16 -1.50 34.83
N LEU A 139 9.51 -2.21 35.90
CA LEU A 139 9.97 -3.59 35.89
C LEU A 139 9.04 -4.55 36.66
N SER A 140 7.83 -4.10 37.01
CA SER A 140 6.83 -4.87 37.76
C SER A 140 5.42 -4.61 37.26
N SER A 141 4.44 -5.29 37.84
CA SER A 141 3.03 -5.28 37.42
C SER A 141 2.18 -4.28 38.19
N ASN A 142 1.02 -3.92 37.59
CA ASN A 142 -0.07 -3.17 38.23
C ASN A 142 0.32 -1.77 38.71
N ASN A 143 1.32 -1.13 38.11
CA ASN A 143 1.73 0.23 38.48
C ASN A 143 0.94 1.27 37.69
N VAL A 144 0.78 2.45 38.26
CA VAL A 144 0.06 3.58 37.67
C VAL A 144 1.00 4.77 37.54
N ILE A 145 1.15 5.27 36.29
CA ILE A 145 1.91 6.49 36.01
C ILE A 145 0.92 7.58 35.59
N GLY A 146 0.76 8.58 36.44
CA GLY A 146 -0.22 9.66 36.30
C GLY A 146 -1.55 9.32 36.93
N GLY A 147 -2.63 9.83 36.33
CA GLY A 147 -3.99 9.66 36.82
C GLY A 147 -4.97 10.51 36.01
N THR A 148 -6.25 10.46 36.38
CA THR A 148 -7.33 11.17 35.66
C THR A 148 -7.52 12.62 36.08
N THR A 149 -6.88 13.04 37.16
CA THR A 149 -6.99 14.42 37.69
C THR A 149 -5.79 15.29 37.22
N LEU A 150 -6.00 16.59 37.22
CA LEU A 150 -4.92 17.53 36.89
C LEU A 150 -3.75 17.44 37.87
N SER A 151 -4.01 17.17 39.16
CA SER A 151 -3.00 17.03 40.19
C SER A 151 -2.16 15.75 40.05
N ALA A 152 -2.70 14.71 39.43
CA ALA A 152 -2.00 13.46 39.19
C ALA A 152 -1.16 13.49 37.92
N ARG A 153 -1.30 14.51 37.05
CA ARG A 153 -0.59 14.63 35.78
C ARG A 153 0.90 14.74 35.98
N ASN A 154 1.68 13.85 35.41
CA ASN A 154 3.12 14.05 35.29
C ASN A 154 3.46 14.82 33.99
N VAL A 155 4.56 15.58 34.05
CA VAL A 155 5.29 16.08 32.88
C VAL A 155 6.57 15.27 32.78
N ILE A 156 6.66 14.40 31.75
CA ILE A 156 7.79 13.48 31.56
C ILE A 156 8.47 13.86 30.25
N SER A 157 9.41 14.78 30.30
CA SER A 157 9.91 15.45 29.12
C SER A 157 11.40 15.79 29.23
N GLY A 158 12.09 15.86 28.12
CA GLY A 158 13.49 16.25 28.07
C GLY A 158 14.50 15.18 28.56
N ASN A 159 14.09 13.95 28.84
CA ASN A 159 15.01 12.87 29.21
C ASN A 159 15.78 12.37 27.99
N SER A 160 17.00 11.81 28.19
CA SER A 160 17.83 11.38 27.05
C SER A 160 17.40 10.07 26.40
N GLU A 161 16.56 9.29 27.07
CA GLU A 161 15.94 8.07 26.53
C GLU A 161 14.41 8.22 26.46
N ALA A 162 13.65 7.11 26.57
CA ALA A 162 12.20 7.13 26.56
C ALA A 162 11.60 7.91 27.74
N GLY A 163 10.44 8.52 27.53
CA GLY A 163 9.70 9.15 28.64
C GLY A 163 9.29 8.12 29.68
N VAL A 164 8.52 7.12 29.27
CA VAL A 164 8.15 5.97 30.11
C VAL A 164 8.59 4.68 29.42
N ARG A 165 9.23 3.79 30.15
CA ARG A 165 9.65 2.47 29.66
C ARG A 165 9.01 1.37 30.50
N VAL A 166 8.24 0.49 29.89
CA VAL A 166 7.75 -0.78 30.47
C VAL A 166 8.57 -1.90 29.86
N ARG A 167 9.61 -2.34 30.57
CA ARG A 167 10.57 -3.32 30.02
C ARG A 167 11.26 -4.10 31.09
N MET A 168 11.35 -5.42 30.93
CA MET A 168 12.22 -6.25 31.74
C MET A 168 13.47 -6.67 30.95
N PHE A 169 14.61 -6.66 31.61
CA PHE A 169 15.88 -7.18 31.06
C PHE A 169 16.05 -8.62 31.49
N CYS A 170 16.69 -9.44 30.67
CA CYS A 170 17.13 -10.78 31.06
C CYS A 170 18.04 -10.69 32.35
N CYS A 171 18.02 -11.74 33.16
CA CYS A 171 18.95 -11.93 34.30
C CYS A 171 18.64 -11.19 35.62
N LEU A 172 17.46 -10.59 35.77
CA LEU A 172 17.05 -10.03 37.08
C LEU A 172 16.28 -11.02 37.99
N GLY A 173 16.36 -12.32 37.69
CA GLY A 173 15.96 -13.39 38.64
C GLY A 173 14.44 -13.65 38.73
N GLY A 174 13.67 -13.33 37.70
CA GLY A 174 12.24 -13.61 37.70
C GLY A 174 11.75 -14.18 36.35
N ASN A 175 11.27 -15.39 36.36
CA ASN A 175 10.35 -15.91 35.30
C ASN A 175 9.02 -15.19 35.44
N GLY A 176 8.95 -13.87 35.13
CA GLY A 176 7.78 -13.06 35.47
C GLY A 176 7.20 -12.29 34.30
N ALA A 177 5.89 -12.40 34.14
CA ALA A 177 5.14 -11.48 33.30
C ALA A 177 5.01 -10.11 33.98
N ILE A 178 5.29 -9.04 33.26
CA ILE A 178 4.86 -7.68 33.63
C ILE A 178 3.47 -7.48 33.04
N SER A 179 2.49 -7.18 33.88
CA SER A 179 1.10 -7.04 33.42
C SER A 179 0.33 -5.95 34.15
N GLY A 180 -0.68 -5.42 33.50
CA GLY A 180 -1.67 -4.53 34.12
C GLY A 180 -1.14 -3.14 34.49
N ASN A 181 -0.06 -2.67 33.89
CA ASN A 181 0.43 -1.31 34.09
C ASN A 181 -0.46 -0.29 33.38
N VAL A 182 -0.66 0.87 34.00
CA VAL A 182 -1.50 1.96 33.50
C VAL A 182 -0.68 3.24 33.37
N ILE A 183 -0.69 3.86 32.21
CA ILE A 183 -0.02 5.13 31.92
C ILE A 183 -1.11 6.11 31.43
N GLN A 184 -1.55 7.04 32.29
CA GLN A 184 -2.71 7.87 32.00
C GLN A 184 -2.57 9.32 32.46
N GLY A 185 -3.16 10.25 31.69
CA GLY A 185 -3.26 11.68 32.02
C GLY A 185 -1.95 12.47 31.98
N ASN A 186 -0.87 11.90 31.45
CA ASN A 186 0.47 12.52 31.46
C ASN A 186 0.69 13.42 30.24
N TYR A 187 1.64 14.34 30.38
CA TYR A 187 2.28 15.07 29.31
C TYR A 187 3.68 14.50 29.08
N ILE A 188 3.93 13.91 27.91
CA ILE A 188 5.14 13.16 27.58
C ILE A 188 5.78 13.76 26.33
N GLY A 189 6.95 14.40 26.50
CA GLY A 189 7.68 15.07 25.42
C GLY A 189 7.19 16.49 25.11
N VAL A 190 6.34 17.05 25.97
CA VAL A 190 5.85 18.42 25.85
C VAL A 190 6.06 19.22 27.13
N THR A 191 5.94 20.53 27.05
CA THR A 191 5.95 21.43 28.20
C THR A 191 4.78 21.15 29.15
N ALA A 192 4.86 21.68 30.38
CA ALA A 192 3.77 21.59 31.37
C ALA A 192 2.45 22.21 30.90
N GLN A 193 2.47 23.08 29.88
CA GLN A 193 1.29 23.64 29.22
C GLN A 193 0.75 22.72 28.09
N GLY A 194 1.54 21.75 27.63
CA GLY A 194 1.17 20.86 26.54
C GLY A 194 1.11 21.54 25.16
N ASP A 195 1.76 22.69 25.00
CA ASP A 195 1.66 23.56 23.83
C ASP A 195 2.93 23.57 22.97
N LYS A 196 4.06 23.07 23.48
CA LYS A 196 5.37 23.06 22.79
C LYS A 196 6.11 21.76 23.03
N ALA A 197 6.92 21.38 22.05
CA ALA A 197 7.81 20.23 22.18
C ALA A 197 8.87 20.47 23.28
N LEU A 198 9.07 19.44 24.09
CA LEU A 198 10.16 19.28 25.05
C LEU A 198 10.57 17.81 25.09
N GLY A 199 10.93 17.28 23.91
CA GLY A 199 11.00 15.86 23.61
C GLY A 199 11.94 15.06 24.48
N ASN A 200 11.58 13.80 24.72
CA ASN A 200 12.50 12.78 25.19
C ASN A 200 13.38 12.29 24.03
N GLY A 201 14.56 11.77 24.30
CA GLY A 201 15.58 11.43 23.30
C GLY A 201 15.27 10.16 22.51
N ARG A 202 14.22 9.43 22.87
CA ARG A 202 13.72 8.25 22.14
C ARG A 202 12.21 8.31 22.03
N GLU A 203 11.53 7.17 22.22
CA GLU A 203 10.06 7.07 22.22
C GLU A 203 9.45 7.86 23.41
N GLY A 204 8.22 8.33 23.21
CA GLY A 204 7.46 8.83 24.36
C GLY A 204 7.19 7.72 25.37
N ILE A 205 6.68 6.58 24.90
CA ILE A 205 6.42 5.36 25.67
C ILE A 205 7.02 4.16 24.93
N ASP A 206 7.89 3.39 25.59
CA ASP A 206 8.48 2.14 25.10
C ASP A 206 7.90 0.97 25.91
N ILE A 207 7.15 0.09 25.23
CA ILE A 207 6.56 -1.13 25.82
C ILE A 207 7.17 -2.31 25.09
N SER A 208 8.19 -2.95 25.70
CA SER A 208 8.96 -3.99 25.03
C SER A 208 9.55 -4.97 26.02
N THR A 209 10.07 -6.10 25.52
CA THR A 209 10.93 -6.98 26.28
C THR A 209 12.15 -7.36 25.46
N SER A 210 13.29 -7.50 26.09
CA SER A 210 14.52 -8.01 25.43
C SER A 210 14.80 -9.47 25.80
N ALA A 211 14.00 -10.08 26.65
CA ALA A 211 14.17 -11.44 27.11
C ALA A 211 13.08 -12.35 26.52
N PRO A 212 13.44 -13.48 25.90
CA PRO A 212 12.47 -14.39 25.29
C PRO A 212 11.53 -15.05 26.32
N ASP A 213 11.94 -15.13 27.55
CA ASP A 213 11.20 -15.79 28.64
C ASP A 213 10.35 -14.83 29.48
N VAL A 214 10.27 -13.56 29.10
CA VAL A 214 9.52 -12.53 29.82
C VAL A 214 8.45 -11.93 28.90
N SER A 215 7.23 -11.88 29.39
CA SER A 215 6.13 -11.22 28.70
C SER A 215 5.77 -9.86 29.34
N VAL A 216 5.38 -8.91 28.47
CA VAL A 216 4.75 -7.65 28.88
C VAL A 216 3.33 -7.67 28.33
N THR A 217 2.35 -7.69 29.22
CA THR A 217 0.94 -7.90 28.80
C THR A 217 0.00 -6.90 29.43
N ASN A 218 -1.14 -6.64 28.73
CA ASN A 218 -2.26 -5.87 29.27
C ASN A 218 -1.84 -4.49 29.81
N THR A 219 -0.92 -3.80 29.14
CA THR A 219 -0.59 -2.41 29.47
C THR A 219 -1.68 -1.49 28.92
N LEU A 220 -2.22 -0.61 29.76
CA LEU A 220 -3.16 0.43 29.35
C LEU A 220 -2.43 1.77 29.21
N VAL A 221 -2.50 2.36 28.02
CA VAL A 221 -2.01 3.72 27.76
C VAL A 221 -3.21 4.63 27.51
N GLY A 222 -3.47 5.55 28.43
CA GLY A 222 -4.66 6.40 28.42
C GLY A 222 -5.86 5.76 29.10
N GLY A 223 -7.00 5.79 28.43
CA GLY A 223 -8.26 5.24 28.91
C GLY A 223 -9.46 6.07 28.46
N THR A 224 -10.66 5.55 28.71
CA THR A 224 -11.92 6.18 28.27
C THR A 224 -12.45 7.25 29.25
N ALA A 225 -11.98 7.25 30.48
CA ALA A 225 -12.42 8.22 31.47
C ALA A 225 -11.93 9.64 31.12
N PRO A 226 -12.72 10.70 31.42
CA PRO A 226 -12.26 12.08 31.30
C PRO A 226 -10.93 12.29 32.03
N GLY A 227 -9.95 12.86 31.34
CA GLY A 227 -8.62 13.13 31.89
C GLY A 227 -7.62 11.94 31.85
N ALA A 228 -8.05 10.74 31.45
CA ALA A 228 -7.18 9.58 31.32
C ALA A 228 -6.21 9.63 30.14
N GLY A 229 -6.58 10.32 29.06
CA GLY A 229 -5.75 10.45 27.86
C GLY A 229 -4.44 11.18 28.12
N ASN A 230 -3.33 10.64 27.60
CA ASN A 230 -2.04 11.29 27.62
C ASN A 230 -1.88 12.25 26.41
N VAL A 231 -0.99 13.23 26.55
CA VAL A 231 -0.41 13.96 25.41
C VAL A 231 1.01 13.40 25.20
N ILE A 232 1.25 12.77 24.05
CA ILE A 232 2.51 12.07 23.72
C ILE A 232 3.05 12.67 22.43
N SER A 233 3.88 13.70 22.56
CA SER A 233 4.24 14.52 21.40
C SER A 233 5.63 15.11 21.56
N GLY A 234 6.28 15.43 20.43
CA GLY A 234 7.58 16.09 20.43
C GLY A 234 8.78 15.18 20.70
N ASN A 235 8.60 13.88 20.91
CA ASN A 235 9.66 12.94 21.20
C ASN A 235 10.54 12.68 19.96
N PHE A 236 11.79 12.26 20.16
CA PHE A 236 12.77 12.14 19.05
C PHE A 236 12.46 10.96 18.13
N MET A 237 11.91 9.86 18.66
CA MET A 237 11.47 8.69 17.90
C MET A 237 9.93 8.64 17.82
N ASP A 238 9.37 7.46 18.01
CA ASP A 238 7.93 7.26 17.93
C ASP A 238 7.19 7.81 19.17
N GLY A 239 5.91 8.12 19.02
CA GLY A 239 5.09 8.47 20.18
C GLY A 239 5.00 7.29 21.15
N ILE A 240 4.55 6.13 20.66
CA ILE A 240 4.46 4.87 21.38
C ILE A 240 5.09 3.76 20.56
N GLY A 241 6.09 3.06 21.13
CA GLY A 241 6.68 1.85 20.59
C GLY A 241 6.15 0.61 21.33
N ILE A 242 5.63 -0.38 20.61
CA ILE A 242 5.19 -1.69 21.12
C ILE A 242 6.02 -2.76 20.41
N GLY A 243 7.05 -3.28 21.08
CA GLY A 243 8.03 -4.18 20.47
C GLY A 243 8.10 -5.54 21.14
N SER A 244 8.56 -6.55 20.39
CA SER A 244 8.77 -7.96 20.75
C SER A 244 7.52 -8.86 20.73
N PHE A 245 7.74 -10.13 20.38
CA PHE A 245 6.68 -11.17 20.29
C PHE A 245 5.95 -11.45 21.60
N GLN A 246 6.59 -11.19 22.74
CA GLN A 246 6.02 -11.41 24.07
C GLN A 246 5.31 -10.16 24.63
N THR A 247 5.21 -9.10 23.83
CA THR A 247 4.41 -7.91 24.20
C THR A 247 3.04 -8.07 23.57
N THR A 248 2.00 -8.27 24.40
CA THR A 248 0.65 -8.56 23.89
C THR A 248 -0.44 -7.88 24.72
N GLY A 249 -1.58 -7.62 24.08
CA GLY A 249 -2.76 -7.11 24.75
C GLY A 249 -2.61 -5.66 25.25
N THR A 250 -1.72 -4.87 24.68
CA THR A 250 -1.62 -3.44 24.98
C THR A 250 -2.87 -2.72 24.46
N THR A 251 -3.47 -1.89 25.29
CA THR A 251 -4.62 -1.06 24.94
C THR A 251 -4.21 0.41 24.96
N VAL A 252 -4.42 1.13 23.85
CA VAL A 252 -4.07 2.55 23.68
C VAL A 252 -5.37 3.33 23.40
N GLN A 253 -5.83 4.14 24.36
CA GLN A 253 -7.15 4.78 24.29
C GLN A 253 -7.13 6.24 24.75
N GLY A 254 -7.89 7.11 24.07
CA GLY A 254 -8.15 8.48 24.49
C GLY A 254 -6.94 9.43 24.44
N ASN A 255 -5.82 9.03 23.82
CA ASN A 255 -4.60 9.82 23.82
C ASN A 255 -4.59 10.84 22.67
N ARG A 256 -3.73 11.87 22.83
CA ARG A 256 -3.30 12.78 21.76
C ARG A 256 -1.84 12.52 21.45
N ILE A 257 -1.54 12.13 20.22
CA ILE A 257 -0.22 11.66 19.80
C ILE A 257 0.24 12.47 18.58
N GLY A 258 1.32 13.25 18.75
CA GLY A 258 1.86 14.14 17.72
C GLY A 258 1.22 15.53 17.69
N THR A 259 0.34 15.84 18.66
CA THR A 259 -0.38 17.12 18.72
C THR A 259 -0.21 17.84 20.06
N SER A 260 -0.63 19.11 20.08
CA SER A 260 -0.79 19.89 21.32
C SER A 260 -1.90 19.30 22.21
N ALA A 261 -1.93 19.70 23.48
CA ALA A 261 -2.91 19.24 24.46
C ALA A 261 -4.37 19.55 24.07
N ASN A 262 -4.62 20.58 23.25
CA ASN A 262 -5.95 20.84 22.71
C ASN A 262 -6.24 20.07 21.40
N GLY A 263 -5.25 19.41 20.80
CA GLY A 263 -5.38 18.66 19.57
C GLY A 263 -5.50 19.48 18.27
N MET A 264 -5.20 20.78 18.32
CA MET A 264 -5.41 21.72 17.19
C MET A 264 -4.13 22.12 16.48
N SER A 265 -2.97 21.66 16.95
CA SER A 265 -1.66 22.02 16.37
C SER A 265 -0.72 20.85 16.40
N LYS A 266 0.15 20.75 15.38
CA LYS A 266 1.18 19.69 15.31
C LYS A 266 2.29 19.94 16.35
N ILE A 267 2.65 18.92 17.08
CA ILE A 267 3.88 18.79 17.87
C ILE A 267 4.49 17.43 17.53
N PRO A 268 5.16 17.30 16.38
CA PRO A 268 5.54 16.00 15.81
C PRO A 268 6.42 15.17 16.74
N ASN A 269 6.10 13.89 16.92
CA ASN A 269 7.11 12.88 17.24
C ASN A 269 8.01 12.66 16.00
N GLY A 270 9.25 12.25 16.19
CA GLY A 270 10.23 12.15 15.11
C GLY A 270 9.96 10.99 14.13
N GLY A 271 9.28 9.97 14.59
CA GLY A 271 8.87 8.78 13.83
C GLY A 271 7.36 8.65 13.74
N ASP A 272 6.87 7.41 13.85
CA ASP A 272 5.45 7.10 13.81
C ASP A 272 4.70 7.58 15.07
N GLY A 273 3.39 7.80 14.94
CA GLY A 273 2.57 8.06 16.14
C GLY A 273 2.56 6.85 17.06
N ILE A 274 2.21 5.68 16.50
CA ILE A 274 2.29 4.38 17.18
C ILE A 274 3.02 3.41 16.25
N HIS A 275 4.09 2.79 16.77
CA HIS A 275 4.84 1.76 16.08
C HIS A 275 4.68 0.41 16.78
N ILE A 276 4.04 -0.57 16.12
CA ILE A 276 3.88 -1.93 16.61
C ILE A 276 4.77 -2.83 15.76
N ASP A 277 5.93 -3.21 16.29
CA ASP A 277 6.90 -4.05 15.56
C ASP A 277 6.49 -5.53 15.58
N LEU A 278 6.55 -6.18 16.73
CA LEU A 278 6.31 -7.62 16.88
C LEU A 278 5.20 -7.95 17.92
N GLY A 279 4.64 -6.95 18.59
CA GLY A 279 3.59 -7.12 19.60
C GLY A 279 2.24 -7.47 18.97
N ASN A 280 1.58 -8.52 19.44
CA ASN A 280 0.31 -9.00 18.88
C ASN A 280 -0.89 -8.71 19.80
N ASN A 281 -2.10 -8.82 19.25
CA ASN A 281 -3.37 -8.72 19.99
C ASN A 281 -3.53 -7.38 20.73
N ASN A 282 -3.06 -6.27 20.14
CA ASN A 282 -3.21 -4.95 20.73
C ASN A 282 -4.50 -4.26 20.25
N VAL A 283 -5.02 -3.36 21.07
CA VAL A 283 -6.21 -2.57 20.75
C VAL A 283 -5.86 -1.08 20.75
N ILE A 284 -5.99 -0.45 19.60
CA ILE A 284 -5.75 0.98 19.42
C ILE A 284 -7.08 1.70 19.22
N GLY A 285 -7.52 2.41 20.22
CA GLY A 285 -8.85 3.04 20.26
C GLY A 285 -9.93 2.08 20.77
N GLY A 286 -11.05 2.04 20.11
CA GLY A 286 -12.21 1.22 20.42
C GLY A 286 -13.53 1.94 20.15
N SER A 287 -14.65 1.20 20.17
CA SER A 287 -15.99 1.73 19.87
C SER A 287 -16.65 2.51 21.01
N ALA A 288 -16.13 2.37 22.24
CA ALA A 288 -16.69 3.06 23.38
C ALA A 288 -16.42 4.59 23.32
N PRO A 289 -17.36 5.44 23.78
CA PRO A 289 -17.12 6.87 23.88
C PRO A 289 -15.83 7.20 24.66
N GLY A 290 -14.97 8.03 24.07
CA GLY A 290 -13.69 8.41 24.65
C GLY A 290 -12.55 7.42 24.44
N ALA A 291 -12.77 6.27 23.77
CA ALA A 291 -11.73 5.29 23.49
C ALA A 291 -10.83 5.72 22.32
N GLY A 292 -11.35 6.44 21.34
CA GLY A 292 -10.60 6.88 20.17
C GLY A 292 -9.42 7.78 20.53
N ASN A 293 -8.29 7.55 19.88
CA ASN A 293 -7.11 8.42 19.98
C ASN A 293 -7.11 9.47 18.85
N LEU A 294 -6.47 10.59 19.09
CA LEU A 294 -6.05 11.53 18.05
C LEU A 294 -4.58 11.26 17.74
N ILE A 295 -4.29 10.78 16.51
CA ILE A 295 -2.96 10.36 16.07
C ILE A 295 -2.60 11.17 14.82
N SER A 296 -1.98 12.32 15.02
CA SER A 296 -1.86 13.31 13.95
C SER A 296 -0.58 14.11 14.06
N GLY A 297 -0.09 14.57 12.91
CA GLY A 297 1.07 15.43 12.84
C GLY A 297 2.41 14.74 13.11
N ASN A 298 2.49 13.41 13.14
CA ASN A 298 3.71 12.67 13.40
C ASN A 298 4.62 12.62 12.15
N GLY A 299 5.89 12.31 12.38
CA GLY A 299 6.94 12.33 11.37
C GLY A 299 7.64 13.69 11.28
N LYS A 300 8.96 13.65 11.22
CA LYS A 300 9.78 14.85 11.12
C LYS A 300 10.97 14.62 10.18
N VAL A 301 11.01 15.34 9.08
CA VAL A 301 12.07 15.22 8.06
C VAL A 301 13.48 15.31 8.69
N SER A 302 13.64 16.15 9.70
CA SER A 302 14.93 16.37 10.38
C SER A 302 15.33 15.26 11.35
N SER A 303 14.45 14.27 11.64
CA SER A 303 14.80 13.14 12.52
C SER A 303 15.72 12.13 11.84
N GLY A 304 15.72 12.07 10.51
CA GLY A 304 16.48 11.08 9.74
C GLY A 304 15.92 9.65 9.84
N LEU A 305 14.76 9.45 10.48
CA LEU A 305 14.15 8.12 10.64
C LEU A 305 13.46 7.63 9.37
N GLY A 306 13.13 8.54 8.43
CA GLY A 306 12.54 8.21 7.12
C GLY A 306 11.14 7.60 7.20
N ARG A 307 10.41 7.84 8.30
CA ARG A 307 9.04 7.37 8.51
C ARG A 307 8.25 8.36 9.37
N GLY A 308 6.96 8.37 9.19
CA GLY A 308 6.05 9.29 9.91
C GLY A 308 4.60 8.92 9.71
N ASN A 309 4.28 7.62 9.83
CA ASN A 309 2.92 7.13 9.77
C ASN A 309 2.12 7.52 11.01
N GLY A 310 0.81 7.56 10.88
CA GLY A 310 -0.04 7.61 12.07
C GLY A 310 0.17 6.36 12.92
N ILE A 311 -0.05 5.19 12.33
CA ILE A 311 0.15 3.88 12.95
C ILE A 311 0.93 2.97 11.99
N SER A 312 2.02 2.38 12.45
CA SER A 312 2.77 1.35 11.73
C SER A 312 2.59 0.00 12.42
N VAL A 313 2.20 -1.05 11.68
CA VAL A 313 1.87 -2.38 12.19
C VAL A 313 2.72 -3.44 11.51
N GLY A 314 3.75 -3.93 12.17
CA GLY A 314 4.60 -5.04 11.73
C GLY A 314 4.15 -6.42 12.23
N SER A 315 3.01 -6.53 12.90
CA SER A 315 2.58 -7.69 13.67
C SER A 315 1.15 -8.13 13.32
N SER A 316 0.56 -9.06 14.10
CA SER A 316 -0.71 -9.69 13.78
C SER A 316 -1.78 -9.49 14.86
N ASN A 317 -3.05 -9.68 14.47
CA ASN A 317 -4.22 -9.75 15.36
C ASN A 317 -4.46 -8.44 16.13
N ASN A 318 -4.17 -7.29 15.53
CA ASN A 318 -4.42 -6.00 16.16
C ASN A 318 -5.80 -5.46 15.76
N ILE A 319 -6.39 -4.65 16.63
CA ILE A 319 -7.68 -3.97 16.40
C ILE A 319 -7.43 -2.47 16.47
N ILE A 320 -7.83 -1.74 15.43
CA ILE A 320 -7.66 -0.28 15.30
C ILE A 320 -9.03 0.32 15.01
N GLN A 321 -9.67 0.94 16.02
CA GLN A 321 -11.06 1.40 15.93
C GLN A 321 -11.28 2.76 16.57
N GLY A 322 -12.20 3.56 15.99
CA GLY A 322 -12.68 4.80 16.57
C GLY A 322 -11.67 5.93 16.68
N ASN A 323 -10.54 5.85 15.97
CA ASN A 323 -9.46 6.85 16.05
C ASN A 323 -9.65 7.98 15.02
N PHE A 324 -9.10 9.13 15.33
CA PHE A 324 -8.84 10.23 14.40
C PHE A 324 -7.37 10.21 14.00
N ILE A 325 -7.09 9.98 12.71
CA ILE A 325 -5.73 9.78 12.18
C ILE A 325 -5.47 10.77 11.04
N GLY A 326 -4.62 11.76 11.31
CA GLY A 326 -4.30 12.83 10.36
C GLY A 326 -5.23 14.04 10.42
N THR A 327 -6.21 14.05 11.32
CA THR A 327 -7.12 15.18 11.53
C THR A 327 -6.76 15.97 12.79
N ASP A 328 -7.40 17.11 12.98
CA ASP A 328 -7.42 17.79 14.27
C ASP A 328 -8.43 17.13 15.25
N ALA A 329 -8.55 17.65 16.46
CA ALA A 329 -9.44 17.13 17.47
C ALA A 329 -10.95 17.23 17.13
N THR A 330 -11.33 17.97 16.10
CA THR A 330 -12.71 18.03 15.58
C THR A 330 -13.02 16.88 14.62
N GLY A 331 -11.99 16.19 14.12
CA GLY A 331 -12.10 15.14 13.12
C GLY A 331 -12.25 15.66 11.68
N THR A 332 -12.23 16.98 11.45
CA THR A 332 -12.52 17.61 10.16
C THR A 332 -11.42 18.53 9.64
N GLY A 333 -10.55 19.04 10.51
CA GLY A 333 -9.47 19.92 10.12
C GLY A 333 -8.18 19.15 9.78
N PRO A 334 -7.37 19.62 8.81
CA PRO A 334 -6.16 18.93 8.38
C PRO A 334 -5.04 19.03 9.41
N LEU A 335 -4.54 17.89 9.87
CA LEU A 335 -3.38 17.81 10.77
C LEU A 335 -2.51 16.58 10.46
N GLY A 336 -2.38 16.23 9.17
CA GLY A 336 -1.84 14.97 8.65
C GLY A 336 -0.50 14.54 9.24
N ASN A 337 -0.32 13.23 9.36
CA ASN A 337 0.97 12.58 9.55
C ASN A 337 1.82 12.72 8.27
N MET A 338 3.13 12.57 8.37
CA MET A 338 4.04 12.82 7.24
C MET A 338 3.85 11.81 6.11
N ASP A 339 3.62 10.56 6.46
CA ASP A 339 3.46 9.44 5.52
C ASP A 339 2.02 8.91 5.52
N ASP A 340 1.82 7.59 5.66
CA ASP A 340 0.50 6.96 5.62
C ASP A 340 -0.29 7.17 6.93
N GLY A 341 -1.60 7.10 6.84
CA GLY A 341 -2.43 7.05 8.03
C GLY A 341 -2.16 5.76 8.83
N ILE A 342 -2.28 4.61 8.16
CA ILE A 342 -1.96 3.29 8.71
C ILE A 342 -1.11 2.52 7.71
N PHE A 343 0.02 1.97 8.15
CA PHE A 343 0.92 1.17 7.36
C PHE A 343 1.04 -0.26 7.89
N GLY A 344 0.88 -1.26 7.01
CA GLY A 344 1.14 -2.68 7.32
C GLY A 344 -0.03 -3.40 8.00
N GLY A 345 0.28 -4.50 8.67
CA GLY A 345 -0.65 -5.37 9.37
C GLY A 345 -0.79 -6.76 8.76
N ARG A 346 -1.14 -7.72 9.62
CA ARG A 346 -1.54 -9.08 9.25
C ARG A 346 -2.63 -9.54 10.20
N ASN A 347 -3.72 -10.09 9.67
CA ASN A 347 -4.91 -10.44 10.46
C ASN A 347 -5.32 -9.29 11.39
N THR A 348 -5.32 -8.07 10.85
CA THR A 348 -5.56 -6.82 11.58
C THR A 348 -6.93 -6.27 11.19
N THR A 349 -7.72 -5.90 12.17
CA THR A 349 -9.01 -5.26 11.96
C THR A 349 -8.86 -3.75 12.10
N VAL A 350 -9.16 -3.00 11.04
CA VAL A 350 -9.20 -1.55 11.02
C VAL A 350 -10.63 -1.10 10.78
N GLY A 351 -11.24 -0.50 11.77
CA GLY A 351 -12.64 -0.09 11.74
C GLY A 351 -13.59 -1.22 12.07
N GLY A 352 -14.73 -1.15 11.46
CA GLY A 352 -15.86 -2.04 11.61
C GLY A 352 -17.16 -1.29 11.26
N THR A 353 -18.25 -2.03 11.06
CA THR A 353 -19.55 -1.44 10.67
C THR A 353 -20.47 -1.15 11.86
N GLY A 354 -20.03 -1.50 13.05
CA GLY A 354 -20.72 -1.16 14.31
C GLY A 354 -20.53 0.30 14.70
N ALA A 355 -21.44 0.81 15.51
CA ALA A 355 -21.39 2.20 15.95
C ALA A 355 -20.08 2.49 16.72
N GLY A 356 -19.35 3.52 16.31
CA GLY A 356 -18.10 3.95 16.92
C GLY A 356 -16.87 3.11 16.56
N GLU A 357 -16.99 2.09 15.70
CA GLU A 357 -15.85 1.26 15.29
C GLU A 357 -15.02 1.89 14.16
N GLY A 358 -15.65 2.66 13.27
CA GLY A 358 -14.96 3.31 12.16
C GLY A 358 -13.93 4.34 12.62
N ASN A 359 -12.77 4.34 11.99
CA ASN A 359 -11.76 5.40 12.14
C ASN A 359 -12.02 6.51 11.13
N VAL A 360 -11.57 7.73 11.44
CA VAL A 360 -11.41 8.81 10.46
C VAL A 360 -9.93 8.88 10.09
N ILE A 361 -9.59 8.63 8.82
CA ILE A 361 -8.23 8.56 8.31
C ILE A 361 -8.10 9.56 7.17
N ALA A 362 -7.64 10.77 7.47
CA ALA A 362 -7.66 11.84 6.49
C ALA A 362 -6.44 12.77 6.58
N PHE A 363 -6.16 13.45 5.47
CA PHE A 363 -5.11 14.47 5.33
C PHE A 363 -3.68 13.96 5.56
N ASN A 364 -3.42 12.66 5.60
CA ASN A 364 -2.08 12.11 5.73
C ASN A 364 -1.26 12.39 4.46
N GLY A 365 0.06 12.47 4.61
CA GLY A 365 0.96 12.90 3.54
C GLY A 365 0.96 11.98 2.33
N LEU A 366 0.81 10.67 2.54
CA LEU A 366 0.77 9.68 1.47
C LEU A 366 -0.62 9.04 1.39
N ARG A 367 -0.84 7.85 1.91
CA ARG A 367 -2.08 7.06 1.74
C ARG A 367 -2.92 7.06 3.02
N GLY A 368 -4.19 6.67 2.87
CA GLY A 368 -5.02 6.40 4.04
C GLY A 368 -4.55 5.14 4.77
N ILE A 369 -4.65 4.00 4.11
CA ILE A 369 -4.16 2.69 4.57
C ILE A 369 -3.28 2.11 3.46
N SER A 370 -2.09 1.63 3.79
CA SER A 370 -1.22 0.94 2.84
C SER A 370 -0.70 -0.39 3.37
N ASN A 371 -0.58 -1.35 2.48
CA ASN A 371 -0.10 -2.68 2.81
C ASN A 371 0.64 -3.33 1.63
N GLY A 372 1.96 -3.43 1.70
CA GLY A 372 2.82 -3.82 0.57
C GLY A 372 3.41 -5.23 0.63
N GLY A 373 3.13 -6.02 1.66
CA GLY A 373 3.78 -7.33 1.85
C GLY A 373 2.94 -8.53 1.39
N ASN A 374 3.51 -9.45 0.60
CA ASN A 374 2.82 -10.69 0.18
C ASN A 374 2.33 -11.59 1.33
N LEU A 375 2.80 -11.35 2.55
CA LEU A 375 2.36 -12.07 3.75
C LEU A 375 1.32 -11.28 4.57
N SER A 376 0.93 -10.12 4.10
CA SER A 376 -0.02 -9.22 4.76
C SER A 376 -1.46 -9.59 4.38
N LEU A 377 -1.94 -10.69 4.90
CA LEU A 377 -3.25 -11.27 4.61
C LEU A 377 -4.23 -11.06 5.76
N SER A 378 -5.52 -11.23 5.46
CA SER A 378 -6.63 -11.18 6.42
C SER A 378 -6.75 -9.83 7.13
N ASN A 379 -6.48 -8.73 6.43
CA ASN A 379 -6.64 -7.40 6.99
C ASN A 379 -7.99 -6.81 6.59
N SER A 380 -8.83 -6.60 7.58
CA SER A 380 -10.19 -6.10 7.39
C SER A 380 -10.22 -4.58 7.55
N TYR A 381 -10.58 -3.85 6.47
CA TYR A 381 -10.64 -2.38 6.42
C TYR A 381 -12.09 -1.93 6.17
N ARG A 382 -12.96 -2.04 7.18
CA ARG A 382 -14.40 -1.86 7.02
C ARG A 382 -14.94 -0.64 7.76
N GLY A 383 -15.94 0.04 7.19
CA GLY A 383 -16.70 1.09 7.86
C GLY A 383 -15.88 2.31 8.30
N ASN A 384 -14.67 2.51 7.78
CA ASN A 384 -13.85 3.69 8.07
C ASN A 384 -14.27 4.88 7.20
N SER A 385 -14.02 6.08 7.69
CA SER A 385 -14.03 7.29 6.89
C SER A 385 -12.60 7.57 6.42
N ILE A 386 -12.34 7.34 5.13
CA ILE A 386 -11.00 7.51 4.53
C ILE A 386 -11.10 8.52 3.40
N HIS A 387 -10.41 9.66 3.50
CA HIS A 387 -10.50 10.72 2.49
C HIS A 387 -9.37 11.74 2.57
N SER A 388 -9.15 12.47 1.47
CA SER A 388 -8.24 13.62 1.42
C SER A 388 -6.79 13.29 1.85
N ASN A 389 -6.34 12.05 1.64
CA ASN A 389 -4.95 11.65 1.85
C ASN A 389 -4.08 12.04 0.64
N GLY A 390 -2.75 11.84 0.67
CA GLY A 390 -1.86 12.21 -0.44
C GLY A 390 -1.48 13.69 -0.48
N THR A 391 -1.56 14.38 0.65
CA THR A 391 -1.32 15.84 0.74
C THR A 391 0.14 16.25 0.54
N SER A 392 1.08 15.30 0.52
CA SER A 392 2.51 15.58 0.31
C SER A 392 2.86 16.10 -1.08
N GLY A 393 1.94 15.93 -2.06
CA GLY A 393 2.17 16.28 -3.46
C GLY A 393 3.27 15.45 -4.12
N SER A 394 3.60 14.29 -3.58
CA SER A 394 4.59 13.37 -4.17
C SER A 394 4.07 12.81 -5.50
N PRO A 395 4.79 13.01 -6.62
CA PRO A 395 4.36 12.47 -7.91
C PRO A 395 4.56 10.94 -8.01
N PHE A 396 5.24 10.33 -7.02
CA PHE A 396 5.57 8.89 -7.03
C PHE A 396 4.62 8.04 -6.19
N THR A 397 3.76 8.66 -5.40
CA THR A 397 2.82 7.99 -4.51
C THR A 397 1.50 8.73 -4.55
N PRO A 398 0.61 8.36 -5.46
CA PRO A 398 -0.76 8.85 -5.41
C PRO A 398 -1.41 8.44 -4.08
N GLY A 399 -2.15 9.35 -3.50
CA GLY A 399 -2.70 9.20 -2.15
C GLY A 399 -3.97 8.37 -2.08
N LEU A 400 -3.96 7.12 -2.55
CA LEU A 400 -5.12 6.23 -2.46
C LEU A 400 -5.64 6.10 -1.03
N GLY A 401 -6.95 5.97 -0.89
CA GLY A 401 -7.58 5.67 0.40
C GLY A 401 -7.10 4.33 0.97
N ILE A 402 -7.12 3.28 0.17
CA ILE A 402 -6.54 1.95 0.47
C ILE A 402 -5.62 1.58 -0.69
N GLU A 403 -4.38 1.21 -0.41
CA GLU A 403 -3.40 0.73 -1.40
C GLU A 403 -2.84 -0.63 -0.98
N LEU A 404 -2.96 -1.62 -1.87
CA LEU A 404 -2.50 -2.99 -1.69
C LEU A 404 -1.37 -3.31 -2.67
N GLY A 405 -0.20 -3.71 -2.16
CA GLY A 405 0.90 -4.16 -3.01
C GLY A 405 1.64 -3.03 -3.73
N THR A 406 1.46 -2.93 -5.04
CA THR A 406 2.16 -1.93 -5.88
C THR A 406 1.45 -0.58 -5.88
N ALA A 407 2.19 0.49 -6.18
CA ALA A 407 1.63 1.83 -6.21
C ALA A 407 0.58 2.00 -7.31
N GLY A 408 -0.56 2.59 -6.94
CA GLY A 408 -1.72 2.83 -7.82
C GLY A 408 -2.77 1.72 -7.75
N PRO A 409 -3.97 1.96 -8.34
CA PRO A 409 -5.06 0.99 -8.28
C PRO A 409 -4.70 -0.33 -8.95
N ASN A 410 -4.91 -1.45 -8.27
CA ASN A 410 -4.77 -2.78 -8.84
C ASN A 410 -6.00 -3.11 -9.70
N ALA A 411 -5.79 -3.56 -10.94
CA ALA A 411 -6.91 -3.95 -11.80
C ALA A 411 -7.51 -5.28 -11.33
N ASN A 412 -8.85 -5.38 -11.34
CA ASN A 412 -9.51 -6.66 -11.11
C ASN A 412 -9.10 -7.71 -12.15
N ASP A 413 -8.83 -8.94 -11.72
CA ASP A 413 -8.54 -10.07 -12.60
C ASP A 413 -9.65 -11.14 -12.57
N PRO A 414 -9.79 -11.99 -13.60
CA PRO A 414 -10.83 -13.00 -13.62
C PRO A 414 -10.67 -14.05 -12.50
N GLY A 415 -11.67 -14.11 -11.61
CA GLY A 415 -11.72 -15.10 -10.53
C GLY A 415 -10.79 -14.79 -9.37
N ASP A 416 -10.17 -13.59 -9.33
CA ASP A 416 -9.35 -13.13 -8.20
C ASP A 416 -8.18 -14.11 -7.95
N SER A 417 -7.38 -14.35 -8.97
CA SER A 417 -6.38 -15.43 -9.00
C SER A 417 -4.98 -14.96 -8.66
N ASP A 418 -4.77 -13.67 -8.60
CA ASP A 418 -3.49 -13.06 -8.25
C ASP A 418 -3.18 -13.18 -6.75
N THR A 419 -1.97 -12.82 -6.35
CA THR A 419 -1.49 -12.95 -4.99
C THR A 419 -0.75 -11.71 -4.55
N GLY A 420 -0.91 -11.33 -3.29
CA GLY A 420 -0.29 -10.13 -2.73
C GLY A 420 -0.87 -9.78 -1.37
N ALA A 421 -0.76 -8.53 -0.97
CA ALA A 421 -1.42 -8.02 0.23
C ALA A 421 -2.94 -8.23 0.10
N ASN A 422 -3.58 -8.80 1.11
CA ASN A 422 -4.99 -9.21 1.07
C ASN A 422 -5.38 -9.98 -0.21
N ASN A 423 -4.46 -10.75 -0.79
CA ASN A 423 -4.58 -11.44 -2.08
C ASN A 423 -4.90 -10.52 -3.26
N LEU A 424 -4.66 -9.22 -3.16
CA LEU A 424 -5.10 -8.18 -4.11
C LEU A 424 -6.59 -8.24 -4.41
N GLN A 425 -7.40 -8.60 -3.40
CA GLN A 425 -8.83 -8.84 -3.49
C GLN A 425 -9.53 -7.90 -4.48
N ASN A 426 -10.26 -8.45 -5.43
CA ASN A 426 -11.03 -7.69 -6.41
C ASN A 426 -12.08 -6.81 -5.75
N PHE A 427 -12.18 -5.55 -6.19
CA PHE A 427 -13.22 -4.63 -5.74
C PHE A 427 -14.52 -4.77 -6.53
N PRO A 428 -15.70 -4.36 -5.95
CA PRO A 428 -16.98 -4.35 -6.67
C PRO A 428 -16.98 -3.31 -7.78
N ILE A 429 -17.75 -3.55 -8.84
CA ILE A 429 -18.02 -2.57 -9.90
C ILE A 429 -19.43 -2.03 -9.72
N ILE A 430 -19.56 -0.74 -9.40
CA ILE A 430 -20.83 -0.05 -9.33
C ILE A 430 -21.27 0.32 -10.74
N MET A 431 -22.39 -0.21 -11.17
CA MET A 431 -22.87 -0.09 -12.55
C MET A 431 -23.91 1.02 -12.72
N SER A 432 -24.74 1.23 -11.73
CA SER A 432 -25.68 2.35 -11.71
C SER A 432 -26.03 2.76 -10.30
N THR A 433 -26.28 4.05 -10.12
CA THR A 433 -26.70 4.63 -8.85
C THR A 433 -27.89 5.56 -9.09
N MET A 434 -28.90 5.45 -8.26
CA MET A 434 -30.10 6.30 -8.34
C MET A 434 -30.52 6.79 -6.96
N ALA A 435 -30.52 8.09 -6.75
CA ALA A 435 -31.07 8.69 -5.56
C ALA A 435 -32.54 9.10 -5.81
N ALA A 436 -33.45 8.57 -5.03
CA ALA A 436 -34.88 8.90 -5.10
C ALA A 436 -35.57 8.64 -3.76
N GLY A 437 -36.56 9.46 -3.41
CA GLY A 437 -37.47 9.19 -2.28
C GLY A 437 -36.78 9.08 -0.91
N GLY A 438 -35.67 9.76 -0.67
CA GLY A 438 -34.97 9.69 0.61
C GLY A 438 -33.95 8.53 0.71
N SER A 439 -33.73 7.81 -0.38
CA SER A 439 -32.85 6.64 -0.42
C SER A 439 -31.93 6.67 -1.66
N THR A 440 -30.89 5.87 -1.63
CA THR A 440 -29.98 5.64 -2.77
C THR A 440 -29.94 4.16 -3.12
N ASN A 441 -30.33 3.83 -4.34
CA ASN A 441 -30.21 2.48 -4.91
C ASN A 441 -28.88 2.35 -5.63
N VAL A 442 -28.20 1.24 -5.44
CA VAL A 442 -26.89 0.93 -6.04
C VAL A 442 -26.94 -0.47 -6.65
N LYS A 443 -26.64 -0.56 -7.94
CA LYS A 443 -26.54 -1.83 -8.65
C LYS A 443 -25.13 -2.03 -9.18
N GLY A 444 -24.70 -3.27 -9.21
CA GLY A 444 -23.38 -3.60 -9.71
C GLY A 444 -23.08 -5.09 -9.66
N SER A 445 -21.81 -5.41 -9.83
CA SER A 445 -21.29 -6.78 -9.79
C SER A 445 -19.97 -6.88 -9.06
N LEU A 446 -19.66 -8.09 -8.62
CA LEU A 446 -18.34 -8.51 -8.15
C LEU A 446 -17.95 -9.75 -8.95
N ASN A 447 -16.73 -9.80 -9.47
CA ASN A 447 -16.10 -11.04 -9.92
C ASN A 447 -14.92 -11.31 -8.99
N SER A 448 -14.91 -12.47 -8.33
CA SER A 448 -13.88 -12.89 -7.39
C SER A 448 -13.90 -14.41 -7.26
N SER A 449 -13.32 -14.97 -6.20
CA SER A 449 -13.27 -16.42 -5.95
C SER A 449 -14.66 -17.07 -6.07
N ALA A 450 -14.72 -18.21 -6.75
CA ALA A 450 -15.97 -18.94 -7.01
C ALA A 450 -16.63 -19.46 -5.73
N SER A 451 -17.97 -19.45 -5.68
CA SER A 451 -18.79 -19.99 -4.59
C SER A 451 -18.39 -19.44 -3.20
N SER A 452 -17.97 -18.19 -3.15
CA SER A 452 -17.46 -17.52 -1.95
C SER A 452 -18.34 -16.34 -1.55
N SER A 453 -18.37 -16.02 -0.25
CA SER A 453 -19.18 -14.91 0.26
C SER A 453 -18.32 -13.69 0.59
N PHE A 454 -18.82 -12.51 0.25
CA PHE A 454 -18.13 -11.23 0.43
C PHE A 454 -19.07 -10.21 1.08
N ASN A 455 -18.55 -9.44 2.02
CA ASN A 455 -19.19 -8.24 2.49
C ASN A 455 -18.78 -7.07 1.57
N LEU A 456 -19.75 -6.44 0.93
CA LEU A 456 -19.56 -5.21 0.17
C LEU A 456 -19.88 -4.03 1.07
N ASP A 457 -18.95 -3.11 1.24
CA ASP A 457 -19.14 -1.88 1.99
C ASP A 457 -19.21 -0.70 1.01
N PHE A 458 -20.22 0.16 1.15
CA PHE A 458 -20.50 1.27 0.25
C PHE A 458 -20.27 2.60 0.93
N TYR A 459 -19.75 3.56 0.16
CA TYR A 459 -19.37 4.88 0.63
C TYR A 459 -19.86 5.95 -0.34
N ARG A 460 -20.23 7.11 0.19
CA ARG A 460 -20.44 8.34 -0.58
C ARG A 460 -19.29 9.31 -0.33
N ASN A 461 -18.91 10.03 -1.37
CA ASN A 461 -17.79 10.95 -1.36
C ASN A 461 -18.19 12.28 -1.97
N SER A 462 -17.64 13.38 -1.45
CA SER A 462 -17.83 14.72 -1.97
C SER A 462 -17.17 14.91 -3.34
N ALA A 463 -16.09 14.17 -3.63
CA ALA A 463 -15.40 14.14 -4.91
C ALA A 463 -14.74 12.75 -5.11
N CYS A 464 -14.42 12.44 -6.36
CA CYS A 464 -13.60 11.28 -6.71
C CYS A 464 -12.11 11.60 -6.47
N ASP A 465 -11.34 10.60 -6.06
CA ASP A 465 -9.89 10.70 -6.08
C ASP A 465 -9.38 10.97 -7.51
N PRO A 466 -8.32 11.78 -7.70
CA PRO A 466 -7.77 12.07 -9.02
C PRO A 466 -7.33 10.84 -9.82
N LEU A 467 -7.07 9.72 -9.17
CA LEU A 467 -6.76 8.44 -9.83
C LEU A 467 -7.99 7.69 -10.33
N GLY A 468 -9.20 8.16 -10.00
CA GLY A 468 -10.45 7.56 -10.41
C GLY A 468 -10.98 6.45 -9.50
N ASN A 469 -10.20 5.99 -8.52
CA ASN A 469 -10.57 4.94 -7.56
C ASN A 469 -10.58 5.50 -6.13
N GLY A 470 -11.73 5.39 -5.46
CA GLY A 470 -11.84 5.85 -4.07
C GLY A 470 -12.32 7.30 -4.00
N GLU A 471 -12.45 7.84 -2.87
CA GLU A 471 -12.09 7.34 -1.54
C GLU A 471 -13.31 6.72 -0.83
N GLY A 472 -13.34 6.72 0.53
CA GLY A 472 -14.46 6.25 1.34
C GLY A 472 -14.80 7.26 2.43
N GLU A 473 -15.29 8.46 2.06
CA GLU A 473 -15.51 9.57 3.01
C GLU A 473 -16.61 9.26 4.02
N HIS A 474 -17.75 8.75 3.55
CA HIS A 474 -18.89 8.45 4.41
C HIS A 474 -19.42 7.04 4.13
N PHE A 475 -19.28 6.14 5.09
CA PHE A 475 -19.89 4.82 5.04
C PHE A 475 -21.42 4.92 5.03
N ILE A 476 -22.09 4.27 4.07
CA ILE A 476 -23.55 4.31 3.92
C ILE A 476 -24.23 2.96 4.17
N GLY A 477 -23.47 1.87 4.21
CA GLY A 477 -24.01 0.55 4.52
C GLY A 477 -23.26 -0.60 3.86
N SER A 478 -23.68 -1.82 4.18
CA SER A 478 -23.06 -3.06 3.70
C SER A 478 -24.08 -3.99 3.06
N GLN A 479 -23.62 -4.83 2.13
CA GLN A 479 -24.38 -5.92 1.53
C GLN A 479 -23.53 -7.19 1.49
N LEU A 480 -24.06 -8.31 1.99
CA LEU A 480 -23.46 -9.62 1.78
C LEU A 480 -23.87 -10.15 0.41
N VAL A 481 -22.89 -10.60 -0.38
CA VAL A 481 -23.11 -11.28 -1.65
C VAL A 481 -22.39 -12.61 -1.67
N THR A 482 -22.84 -13.54 -2.53
CA THR A 482 -22.17 -14.82 -2.75
C THR A 482 -21.99 -15.02 -4.25
N THR A 483 -20.77 -15.30 -4.68
CA THR A 483 -20.43 -15.56 -6.08
C THR A 483 -20.93 -16.94 -6.52
N ASP A 484 -21.28 -17.06 -7.78
CA ASP A 484 -21.62 -18.33 -8.43
C ASP A 484 -20.38 -19.20 -8.67
N ALA A 485 -20.58 -20.36 -9.33
CA ALA A 485 -19.51 -21.27 -9.68
C ALA A 485 -18.48 -20.70 -10.68
N SER A 486 -18.80 -19.56 -11.31
CA SER A 486 -17.90 -18.81 -12.22
C SER A 486 -17.28 -17.58 -11.56
N GLY A 487 -17.49 -17.40 -10.26
CA GLY A 487 -16.95 -16.29 -9.51
C GLY A 487 -17.76 -14.99 -9.63
N ASN A 488 -18.97 -14.99 -10.18
CA ASN A 488 -19.77 -13.78 -10.40
C ASN A 488 -20.86 -13.62 -9.35
N ALA A 489 -21.07 -12.38 -8.88
CA ALA A 489 -22.22 -11.99 -8.09
C ALA A 489 -22.72 -10.63 -8.57
N ASN A 490 -24.05 -10.50 -8.69
CA ASN A 490 -24.70 -9.21 -8.93
C ASN A 490 -25.33 -8.72 -7.64
N PHE A 491 -25.36 -7.40 -7.44
CA PHE A 491 -26.06 -6.77 -6.33
C PHE A 491 -27.01 -5.67 -6.78
N ASP A 492 -28.11 -5.52 -6.04
CA ASP A 492 -29.11 -4.46 -6.18
C ASP A 492 -29.56 -4.11 -4.76
N VAL A 493 -29.01 -3.03 -4.21
CA VAL A 493 -29.21 -2.67 -2.80
C VAL A 493 -29.67 -1.22 -2.66
N THR A 494 -30.57 -0.97 -1.73
CA THR A 494 -31.07 0.36 -1.43
C THR A 494 -30.71 0.75 0.00
N PHE A 495 -30.03 1.87 0.14
CA PHE A 495 -29.66 2.46 1.43
C PHE A 495 -30.60 3.62 1.76
N ALA A 496 -31.04 3.71 3.02
CA ALA A 496 -31.88 4.81 3.52
C ALA A 496 -31.06 6.09 3.75
N VAL A 497 -30.26 6.48 2.76
CA VAL A 497 -29.39 7.66 2.76
C VAL A 497 -29.56 8.37 1.42
N VAL A 498 -29.75 9.68 1.46
CA VAL A 498 -29.79 10.50 0.22
C VAL A 498 -28.37 10.83 -0.17
N THR A 499 -28.00 10.47 -1.40
CA THR A 499 -26.75 10.90 -2.04
C THR A 499 -27.07 12.04 -3.00
N ALA A 500 -26.36 13.14 -2.90
CA ALA A 500 -26.55 14.28 -3.81
C ALA A 500 -26.00 13.93 -5.20
N SER A 501 -26.55 14.58 -6.24
CA SER A 501 -26.08 14.38 -7.62
C SER A 501 -24.64 14.87 -7.87
N SER A 502 -24.09 15.65 -6.95
CA SER A 502 -22.68 16.09 -6.97
C SER A 502 -21.73 15.13 -6.26
N GLU A 503 -22.27 14.15 -5.52
CA GLU A 503 -21.47 13.14 -4.82
C GLU A 503 -21.21 11.94 -5.71
N VAL A 504 -20.18 11.17 -5.38
CA VAL A 504 -19.84 9.90 -6.04
C VAL A 504 -19.91 8.76 -5.04
N LEU A 505 -20.19 7.56 -5.52
CA LEU A 505 -20.20 6.33 -4.73
C LEU A 505 -18.99 5.47 -5.07
N THR A 506 -18.47 4.82 -4.04
CA THR A 506 -17.41 3.81 -4.14
C THR A 506 -17.76 2.62 -3.25
N ALA A 507 -17.10 1.49 -3.46
CA ALA A 507 -17.31 0.30 -2.66
C ALA A 507 -16.01 -0.48 -2.48
N THR A 508 -15.97 -1.28 -1.41
CA THR A 508 -14.93 -2.30 -1.17
C THR A 508 -15.57 -3.68 -1.02
N ALA A 509 -14.82 -4.74 -1.29
CA ALA A 509 -15.21 -6.11 -0.98
C ALA A 509 -14.32 -6.68 0.11
N THR A 510 -14.90 -7.39 1.06
CA THR A 510 -14.15 -8.13 2.09
C THR A 510 -14.61 -9.57 2.12
N ASP A 511 -13.69 -10.51 1.93
CA ASP A 511 -13.96 -11.94 2.03
C ASP A 511 -14.18 -12.37 3.49
N LEU A 512 -14.58 -13.63 3.72
CA LEU A 512 -14.79 -14.17 5.07
C LEU A 512 -13.49 -14.39 5.86
N ALA A 513 -12.34 -14.38 5.20
CA ALA A 513 -11.03 -14.44 5.85
C ALA A 513 -10.55 -13.06 6.30
N GLY A 514 -11.24 -11.98 5.90
CA GLY A 514 -10.92 -10.59 6.26
C GLY A 514 -10.08 -9.85 5.24
N ASN A 515 -9.86 -10.39 4.04
CA ASN A 515 -9.14 -9.66 2.98
C ASN A 515 -10.05 -8.59 2.38
N THR A 516 -9.76 -7.33 2.64
CA THR A 516 -10.49 -6.20 2.05
C THR A 516 -9.75 -5.69 0.82
N SER A 517 -10.50 -5.39 -0.23
CA SER A 517 -10.01 -4.81 -1.49
C SER A 517 -9.62 -3.33 -1.35
N GLU A 518 -9.02 -2.79 -2.37
CA GLU A 518 -8.99 -1.35 -2.63
C GLU A 518 -10.41 -0.81 -2.88
N PHE A 519 -10.56 0.52 -2.95
CA PHE A 519 -11.82 1.13 -3.35
C PHE A 519 -12.06 0.94 -4.85
N SER A 520 -13.31 0.75 -5.20
CA SER A 520 -13.78 0.72 -6.60
C SER A 520 -13.56 2.05 -7.31
N PRO A 521 -13.61 2.07 -8.66
CA PRO A 521 -13.84 3.30 -9.40
C PRO A 521 -15.08 4.05 -8.91
N CYS A 522 -15.03 5.38 -9.02
CA CYS A 522 -16.12 6.25 -8.62
C CYS A 522 -17.34 6.11 -9.57
N ALA A 523 -18.53 5.96 -8.99
CA ALA A 523 -19.79 6.01 -9.70
C ALA A 523 -20.56 7.30 -9.37
N THR A 524 -20.86 8.11 -10.37
CA THR A 524 -21.66 9.32 -10.18
C THR A 524 -23.13 8.98 -9.95
N VAL A 525 -23.81 9.70 -9.08
CA VAL A 525 -25.22 9.49 -8.77
C VAL A 525 -26.07 9.82 -10.00
N GLY A 526 -26.87 8.85 -10.42
CA GLY A 526 -27.64 8.93 -11.67
C GLY A 526 -26.83 8.55 -12.92
N SER A 527 -25.59 8.03 -12.79
CA SER A 527 -24.78 7.58 -13.93
C SER A 527 -25.12 6.15 -14.35
N ILE A 528 -24.91 5.88 -15.63
CA ILE A 528 -25.13 4.59 -16.25
C ILE A 528 -23.77 3.95 -16.55
N GLY A 529 -23.60 2.66 -16.26
CA GLY A 529 -22.37 1.95 -16.57
C GLY A 529 -22.13 1.82 -18.09
N LEU A 530 -20.89 2.06 -18.52
CA LEU A 530 -20.46 2.08 -19.92
C LEU A 530 -19.22 1.19 -20.09
N SER A 531 -19.20 0.39 -21.17
CA SER A 531 -18.08 -0.49 -21.50
C SER A 531 -17.75 -0.45 -22.99
N ILE A 532 -16.47 -0.64 -23.34
CA ILE A 532 -16.04 -0.84 -24.73
C ILE A 532 -15.80 -2.33 -25.00
N GLY A 533 -16.24 -2.82 -26.16
CA GLY A 533 -15.96 -4.18 -26.62
C GLY A 533 -14.65 -4.28 -27.38
N ASP A 534 -14.24 -5.53 -27.66
CA ASP A 534 -13.08 -5.85 -28.48
C ASP A 534 -13.51 -6.06 -29.94
N VAL A 535 -12.57 -5.97 -30.89
CA VAL A 535 -12.81 -6.20 -32.32
C VAL A 535 -11.68 -7.03 -32.91
N SER A 536 -12.02 -7.92 -33.85
CA SER A 536 -11.04 -8.67 -34.63
C SER A 536 -11.56 -8.75 -36.07
N ALA A 537 -10.73 -8.40 -37.02
CA ALA A 537 -11.04 -8.48 -38.45
C ALA A 537 -9.74 -8.55 -39.26
N VAL A 538 -9.85 -8.94 -40.53
CA VAL A 538 -8.75 -8.85 -41.50
C VAL A 538 -8.55 -7.40 -41.92
N GLU A 539 -7.33 -7.03 -42.27
CA GLU A 539 -6.98 -5.69 -42.74
C GLU A 539 -7.37 -5.43 -44.19
N GLY A 540 -7.19 -6.45 -45.06
CA GLY A 540 -7.43 -6.38 -46.49
C GLY A 540 -6.22 -5.87 -47.28
N ASN A 541 -6.11 -6.27 -48.51
CA ASN A 541 -4.91 -6.09 -49.36
C ASN A 541 -4.66 -4.65 -49.88
N SER A 542 -5.48 -3.67 -49.52
CA SER A 542 -5.31 -2.25 -49.88
C SER A 542 -6.39 -1.34 -49.30
N GLY A 543 -6.07 -0.05 -49.16
CA GLY A 543 -7.03 0.94 -48.66
C GLY A 543 -7.15 0.89 -47.15
N THR A 544 -8.36 1.04 -46.61
CA THR A 544 -8.60 0.98 -45.16
C THR A 544 -9.78 0.14 -44.81
N THR A 545 -9.66 -0.68 -43.78
CA THR A 545 -10.75 -1.46 -43.17
C THR A 545 -11.23 -0.81 -41.87
N SER A 546 -12.55 -0.72 -41.67
CA SER A 546 -13.14 -0.09 -40.50
C SER A 546 -13.28 -1.07 -39.35
N PHE A 547 -12.50 -0.84 -38.25
CA PHE A 547 -12.61 -1.58 -36.99
C PHE A 547 -13.59 -0.85 -36.07
N SER A 548 -14.76 -1.43 -35.87
CA SER A 548 -15.85 -0.85 -35.10
C SER A 548 -15.91 -1.42 -33.69
N PHE A 549 -15.47 -0.65 -32.70
CA PHE A 549 -15.55 -1.00 -31.29
C PHE A 549 -16.94 -0.67 -30.75
N PRO A 550 -17.72 -1.64 -30.27
CA PRO A 550 -19.00 -1.34 -29.65
C PRO A 550 -18.81 -0.70 -28.30
N VAL A 551 -19.43 0.45 -28.08
CA VAL A 551 -19.55 1.11 -26.78
C VAL A 551 -20.95 0.86 -26.27
N THR A 552 -21.09 0.12 -25.17
CA THR A 552 -22.39 -0.33 -24.66
C THR A 552 -22.71 0.25 -23.31
N LEU A 553 -23.97 0.61 -23.09
CA LEU A 553 -24.53 1.01 -21.80
C LEU A 553 -25.32 -0.14 -21.20
N GLN A 554 -25.35 -0.20 -19.87
CA GLN A 554 -26.13 -1.22 -19.16
C GLN A 554 -27.63 -0.96 -19.10
N SER A 555 -28.03 0.29 -19.33
CA SER A 555 -29.42 0.70 -19.53
C SER A 555 -29.48 1.84 -20.53
N ALA A 556 -30.68 2.14 -21.06
CA ALA A 556 -30.86 3.27 -21.97
C ALA A 556 -30.45 4.60 -21.33
N ALA A 557 -29.73 5.42 -22.07
CA ALA A 557 -29.25 6.72 -21.63
C ALA A 557 -30.42 7.61 -21.18
N THR A 558 -30.37 8.11 -19.96
CA THR A 558 -31.35 9.06 -19.42
C THR A 558 -30.99 10.51 -19.73
N GLN A 559 -29.74 10.77 -20.04
CA GLN A 559 -29.16 12.03 -20.52
C GLN A 559 -28.21 11.71 -21.67
N GLU A 560 -27.85 12.71 -22.47
CA GLU A 560 -26.81 12.53 -23.48
C GLU A 560 -25.47 12.19 -22.82
N ILE A 561 -24.82 11.13 -23.30
CA ILE A 561 -23.52 10.65 -22.81
C ILE A 561 -22.48 10.94 -23.87
N THR A 562 -21.44 11.68 -23.51
CA THR A 562 -20.27 11.91 -24.35
C THR A 562 -19.09 11.14 -23.80
N VAL A 563 -18.44 10.33 -24.64
CA VAL A 563 -17.29 9.51 -24.27
C VAL A 563 -16.07 9.96 -25.08
N THR A 564 -14.99 10.31 -24.41
CA THR A 564 -13.71 10.61 -25.06
C THR A 564 -12.85 9.35 -25.12
N PHE A 565 -12.12 9.19 -26.23
CA PHE A 565 -11.25 8.05 -26.42
C PHE A 565 -9.92 8.44 -27.06
N ALA A 566 -8.91 7.58 -26.92
CA ALA A 566 -7.63 7.65 -27.62
C ALA A 566 -7.16 6.26 -27.98
N THR A 567 -6.49 6.13 -29.14
CA THR A 567 -5.82 4.90 -29.51
C THR A 567 -4.50 4.74 -28.77
N GLN A 568 -4.09 3.50 -28.53
CA GLN A 568 -2.83 3.15 -27.89
C GLN A 568 -2.15 2.05 -28.71
N VAL A 569 -0.85 2.18 -28.90
CA VAL A 569 0.04 1.25 -29.61
C VAL A 569 0.09 -0.08 -28.85
N GLY A 570 0.02 -1.19 -29.60
CA GLY A 570 0.31 -2.54 -29.18
C GLY A 570 1.50 -3.10 -29.95
N SER A 571 1.32 -4.22 -30.70
CA SER A 571 2.27 -4.66 -31.73
C SER A 571 2.10 -3.84 -33.01
N ALA A 572 0.85 -3.48 -33.37
CA ALA A 572 0.53 -2.64 -34.50
C ALA A 572 1.06 -1.20 -34.34
N ALA A 573 1.63 -0.64 -35.38
CA ALA A 573 2.24 0.69 -35.42
C ALA A 573 1.31 1.76 -36.02
N PRO A 574 1.14 2.93 -35.40
CA PRO A 574 0.30 3.98 -35.94
C PRO A 574 0.88 4.53 -37.24
N SER A 575 0.01 4.86 -38.20
CA SER A 575 0.30 5.33 -39.56
C SER A 575 0.86 4.27 -40.51
N VAL A 576 1.26 3.11 -40.03
CA VAL A 576 1.59 1.91 -40.84
C VAL A 576 0.34 1.05 -40.87
N ASP A 577 -0.05 0.43 -39.76
CA ASP A 577 -1.10 -0.58 -39.70
C ASP A 577 -2.46 0.01 -39.37
N PHE A 578 -2.51 1.14 -38.64
CA PHE A 578 -3.77 1.80 -38.32
C PHE A 578 -3.65 3.32 -38.21
N VAL A 579 -4.79 4.01 -38.37
CA VAL A 579 -4.86 5.46 -38.21
C VAL A 579 -5.09 5.78 -36.71
N GLY A 580 -3.99 6.05 -36.00
CA GLY A 580 -4.04 6.44 -34.59
C GLY A 580 -4.68 7.81 -34.38
N GLY A 581 -5.31 8.01 -33.22
CA GLY A 581 -5.91 9.30 -32.89
C GLY A 581 -6.73 9.30 -31.62
N SER A 582 -7.43 10.40 -31.40
CA SER A 582 -8.38 10.59 -30.30
C SER A 582 -9.65 11.22 -30.84
N GLY A 583 -10.75 11.05 -30.11
CA GLY A 583 -12.03 11.59 -30.52
C GLY A 583 -13.10 11.48 -29.44
N THR A 584 -14.33 11.76 -29.84
CA THR A 584 -15.49 11.64 -28.97
C THR A 584 -16.59 10.84 -29.68
N VAL A 585 -17.32 10.03 -28.92
CA VAL A 585 -18.57 9.41 -29.34
C VAL A 585 -19.69 9.91 -28.45
N THR A 586 -20.83 10.28 -29.04
CA THR A 586 -22.02 10.72 -28.33
C THR A 586 -23.09 9.65 -28.41
N ILE A 587 -23.68 9.30 -27.26
CA ILE A 587 -24.79 8.35 -27.14
C ILE A 587 -26.04 9.17 -26.75
N PRO A 588 -27.01 9.32 -27.64
CA PRO A 588 -28.23 10.09 -27.38
C PRO A 588 -29.13 9.47 -26.33
N VAL A 589 -29.98 10.28 -25.71
CA VAL A 589 -31.05 9.84 -24.80
C VAL A 589 -31.87 8.71 -25.41
N GLY A 590 -32.11 7.66 -24.62
CA GLY A 590 -32.87 6.47 -25.01
C GLY A 590 -32.08 5.40 -25.76
N GLN A 591 -30.83 5.68 -26.16
CA GLN A 591 -29.93 4.67 -26.76
C GLN A 591 -29.20 3.86 -25.71
N THR A 592 -28.80 2.64 -26.08
CA THR A 592 -28.06 1.69 -25.22
C THR A 592 -26.61 1.56 -25.62
N GLY A 593 -26.09 2.37 -26.53
CA GLY A 593 -24.70 2.35 -26.93
C GLY A 593 -24.37 3.14 -28.19
N GLY A 594 -23.12 3.14 -28.58
CA GLY A 594 -22.55 3.77 -29.77
C GLY A 594 -21.40 2.93 -30.33
N GLN A 595 -20.64 3.48 -31.27
CA GLN A 595 -19.49 2.81 -31.88
C GLN A 595 -18.31 3.78 -32.00
N ILE A 596 -17.11 3.30 -31.74
CA ILE A 596 -15.86 3.97 -32.10
C ILE A 596 -15.27 3.24 -33.29
N VAL A 597 -15.00 3.99 -34.36
CA VAL A 597 -14.43 3.42 -35.59
C VAL A 597 -12.98 3.88 -35.73
N VAL A 598 -12.09 2.92 -35.86
CA VAL A 598 -10.67 3.15 -36.19
C VAL A 598 -10.40 2.54 -37.57
N GLN A 599 -9.70 3.27 -38.42
CA GLN A 599 -9.31 2.77 -39.74
C GLN A 599 -8.02 2.00 -39.61
N VAL A 600 -8.00 0.77 -40.12
CA VAL A 600 -6.84 -0.09 -40.26
C VAL A 600 -6.39 -0.03 -41.72
N ASN A 601 -5.13 0.18 -41.96
CA ASN A 601 -4.55 0.21 -43.29
C ASN A 601 -4.37 -1.23 -43.76
N GLY A 602 -4.79 -1.50 -44.98
CA GLY A 602 -4.54 -2.78 -45.63
C GLY A 602 -3.42 -2.67 -46.62
N ASP A 603 -2.58 -3.69 -46.69
CA ASP A 603 -1.50 -3.82 -47.68
C ASP A 603 -1.39 -5.27 -48.20
N THR A 604 -0.25 -5.71 -48.62
CA THR A 604 -0.02 -7.08 -49.14
C THR A 604 1.19 -7.72 -48.46
N ASP A 605 1.65 -7.13 -47.38
CA ASP A 605 2.81 -7.64 -46.65
C ASP A 605 2.34 -8.75 -45.70
N VAL A 606 3.03 -9.89 -45.74
CA VAL A 606 2.67 -11.02 -44.86
C VAL A 606 3.22 -10.76 -43.45
N GLU A 607 2.36 -10.52 -42.52
CA GLU A 607 2.70 -10.18 -41.17
C GLU A 607 2.08 -11.17 -40.15
N ASP A 608 2.49 -11.11 -38.90
CA ASP A 608 1.82 -11.80 -37.82
C ASP A 608 0.57 -11.02 -37.42
N ASP A 609 -0.43 -11.70 -36.84
CA ASP A 609 -1.59 -11.04 -36.27
C ASP A 609 -1.17 -9.96 -35.27
N GLU A 610 -1.61 -8.75 -35.45
CA GLU A 610 -1.22 -7.59 -34.68
C GLU A 610 -2.30 -7.04 -33.77
N GLN A 611 -1.92 -6.18 -32.83
CA GLN A 611 -2.83 -5.63 -31.86
C GLN A 611 -2.60 -4.13 -31.64
N PHE A 612 -3.68 -3.39 -31.46
CA PHE A 612 -3.70 -2.06 -30.88
C PHE A 612 -4.88 -1.93 -29.90
N PHE A 613 -4.93 -0.84 -29.16
CA PHE A 613 -5.98 -0.64 -28.16
C PHE A 613 -6.69 0.69 -28.38
N VAL A 614 -7.95 0.75 -27.93
CA VAL A 614 -8.72 1.97 -27.81
C VAL A 614 -9.09 2.16 -26.35
N ASN A 615 -8.60 3.23 -25.74
CA ASN A 615 -8.87 3.57 -24.35
C ASN A 615 -9.96 4.64 -24.26
N LEU A 616 -10.97 4.39 -23.47
CA LEU A 616 -11.92 5.41 -23.04
C LEU A 616 -11.27 6.22 -21.92
N THR A 617 -11.14 7.53 -22.12
CA THR A 617 -10.39 8.41 -21.21
C THR A 617 -11.30 9.21 -20.28
N ALA A 618 -12.54 9.52 -20.71
CA ALA A 618 -13.55 10.15 -19.86
C ALA A 618 -14.96 9.90 -20.45
N ALA A 619 -15.95 9.99 -19.58
CA ALA A 619 -17.36 9.98 -19.98
C ALA A 619 -18.16 11.00 -19.16
N THR A 620 -19.12 11.68 -19.79
CA THR A 620 -20.11 12.51 -19.08
C THR A 620 -21.38 11.69 -18.86
N ASN A 621 -22.01 11.84 -17.69
CA ASN A 621 -23.27 11.15 -17.34
C ASN A 621 -23.21 9.61 -17.40
N ALA A 622 -22.02 9.03 -17.39
CA ALA A 622 -21.79 7.58 -17.37
C ALA A 622 -20.49 7.25 -16.60
N THR A 623 -20.45 6.04 -16.05
CA THR A 623 -19.25 5.49 -15.40
C THR A 623 -18.60 4.46 -16.33
N ILE A 624 -17.32 4.61 -16.63
CA ILE A 624 -16.56 3.67 -17.46
C ILE A 624 -16.25 2.43 -16.63
N LEU A 625 -16.77 1.27 -17.04
CA LEU A 625 -16.59 -0.03 -16.38
C LEU A 625 -15.46 -0.84 -17.01
N LYS A 626 -15.41 -0.86 -18.37
CA LYS A 626 -14.28 -1.41 -19.12
C LYS A 626 -13.75 -0.28 -20.01
N ALA A 627 -12.58 0.22 -19.65
CA ALA A 627 -11.99 1.38 -20.32
C ALA A 627 -11.24 1.02 -21.60
N GLN A 628 -10.74 -0.21 -21.75
CA GLN A 628 -9.88 -0.61 -22.87
C GLN A 628 -10.58 -1.64 -23.75
N GLY A 629 -10.66 -1.36 -25.04
CA GLY A 629 -11.01 -2.29 -26.12
C GLY A 629 -9.76 -2.71 -26.87
N LYS A 630 -9.62 -4.00 -27.15
CA LYS A 630 -8.54 -4.57 -27.93
C LYS A 630 -8.97 -4.77 -29.38
N ALA A 631 -8.18 -4.28 -30.32
CA ALA A 631 -8.21 -4.69 -31.71
C ALA A 631 -7.22 -5.83 -31.96
N THR A 632 -7.64 -6.80 -32.76
CA THR A 632 -6.74 -7.78 -33.36
C THR A 632 -6.87 -7.67 -34.87
N ILE A 633 -5.82 -7.21 -35.52
CA ILE A 633 -5.66 -7.17 -36.97
C ILE A 633 -5.23 -8.58 -37.36
N LEU A 634 -6.04 -9.24 -38.17
CA LEU A 634 -5.72 -10.57 -38.67
C LEU A 634 -5.09 -10.40 -40.04
N ASN A 635 -3.92 -10.98 -40.19
CA ASN A 635 -3.26 -11.03 -41.48
C ASN A 635 -4.08 -11.88 -42.46
N ASP A 636 -4.38 -11.37 -43.67
CA ASP A 636 -5.04 -12.11 -44.74
C ASP A 636 -4.16 -12.23 -45.99
N ASP A 637 -2.89 -11.87 -45.89
CA ASP A 637 -1.91 -11.96 -46.95
C ASP A 637 -1.13 -13.28 -46.93
N GLU A 638 -0.81 -13.77 -48.10
CA GLU A 638 -0.07 -15.02 -48.27
C GLU A 638 1.17 -14.80 -49.12
N ILE A 639 2.28 -15.41 -48.73
CA ILE A 639 3.44 -15.54 -49.61
C ILE A 639 3.02 -16.33 -50.82
N ARG A 640 3.16 -15.73 -52.00
CA ARG A 640 2.73 -16.34 -53.25
C ARG A 640 3.86 -16.61 -54.18
N LEU A 641 4.20 -17.88 -54.40
CA LEU A 641 5.12 -18.30 -55.45
C LEU A 641 4.45 -18.14 -56.81
N LEU A 642 5.15 -17.46 -57.71
CA LEU A 642 4.68 -17.23 -59.08
C LEU A 642 4.72 -18.50 -59.90
N LEU A 643 3.65 -18.70 -60.70
CA LEU A 643 3.49 -19.85 -61.58
C LEU A 643 3.90 -19.50 -63.02
N GLU A 644 4.36 -20.50 -63.76
CA GLU A 644 4.59 -20.41 -65.20
C GLU A 644 3.24 -20.57 -65.94
N GLU A 645 2.83 -19.55 -66.73
CA GLU A 645 1.52 -19.53 -67.37
C GLU A 645 1.30 -20.69 -68.37
N SER A 646 2.36 -21.24 -68.94
CA SER A 646 2.31 -22.29 -69.98
C SER A 646 3.19 -23.47 -69.69
N GLY A 647 3.47 -23.76 -68.42
CA GLY A 647 4.33 -24.87 -68.00
C GLY A 647 3.71 -26.23 -68.30
N PRO A 648 4.56 -27.27 -68.52
CA PRO A 648 4.12 -28.61 -68.90
C PRO A 648 3.40 -29.38 -67.76
N THR A 649 3.44 -28.89 -66.54
CA THR A 649 2.78 -29.49 -65.39
C THR A 649 1.91 -28.47 -64.68
N ALA A 650 0.81 -28.91 -64.07
CA ALA A 650 -0.05 -28.06 -63.28
C ALA A 650 0.69 -27.49 -62.07
N ASN A 651 0.47 -26.21 -61.77
CA ASN A 651 1.10 -25.49 -60.67
C ASN A 651 2.64 -25.45 -60.74
N GLN A 652 3.22 -25.44 -61.95
CA GLN A 652 4.64 -25.32 -62.12
C GLN A 652 5.10 -23.91 -61.74
N VAL A 653 6.13 -23.82 -60.91
CA VAL A 653 6.70 -22.54 -60.50
C VAL A 653 7.52 -21.91 -61.62
N ALA A 654 7.46 -20.58 -61.70
CA ALA A 654 8.40 -19.84 -62.57
C ALA A 654 9.81 -19.90 -61.94
N ALA A 655 10.65 -20.82 -62.41
CA ALA A 655 11.97 -21.06 -61.85
C ALA A 655 13.03 -21.24 -62.93
N VAL A 656 14.27 -20.82 -62.61
CA VAL A 656 15.44 -20.97 -63.47
C VAL A 656 16.66 -21.38 -62.66
N ASP A 657 17.63 -22.07 -63.32
CA ASP A 657 18.94 -22.31 -62.76
C ASP A 657 19.70 -20.99 -62.58
N SER A 658 20.34 -20.81 -61.46
CA SER A 658 20.99 -19.55 -61.06
C SER A 658 22.26 -19.20 -61.84
N VAL A 659 22.77 -20.12 -62.63
CA VAL A 659 24.01 -19.93 -63.41
C VAL A 659 23.76 -19.85 -64.93
N LEU A 660 22.92 -20.75 -65.44
CA LEU A 660 22.65 -20.83 -66.86
C LEU A 660 21.28 -20.27 -67.25
N PHE A 661 20.45 -19.91 -66.28
CA PHE A 661 19.10 -19.44 -66.48
C PHE A 661 18.19 -20.38 -67.27
N LEU A 662 18.50 -21.70 -67.19
CA LEU A 662 17.66 -22.73 -67.77
C LEU A 662 16.45 -23.06 -66.86
N ARG A 663 15.36 -23.38 -67.51
CA ARG A 663 14.14 -23.83 -66.82
C ARG A 663 14.27 -25.28 -66.38
N ASP A 664 13.36 -25.71 -65.52
CA ASP A 664 13.27 -27.11 -65.10
C ASP A 664 13.10 -28.06 -66.33
N PRO A 665 13.54 -29.31 -66.25
CA PRO A 665 14.03 -30.03 -65.07
C PRO A 665 15.48 -29.71 -64.71
N PHE A 666 15.71 -29.49 -63.42
CA PHE A 666 17.02 -29.14 -62.89
C PHE A 666 17.86 -30.40 -62.64
N ARG A 667 19.19 -30.34 -62.87
CA ARG A 667 20.14 -31.33 -62.39
C ARG A 667 20.52 -31.01 -60.93
N VAL A 668 20.66 -32.03 -60.10
CA VAL A 668 21.10 -31.82 -58.70
C VAL A 668 22.49 -31.21 -58.64
N VAL A 669 23.37 -31.65 -59.47
CA VAL A 669 24.74 -31.11 -59.68
C VAL A 669 24.83 -30.49 -61.05
N ASN A 670 25.17 -29.20 -61.11
CA ASN A 670 25.36 -28.49 -62.35
C ASN A 670 26.87 -28.39 -62.69
N PRO A 671 27.36 -28.95 -63.80
CA PRO A 671 28.78 -28.84 -64.19
C PRO A 671 29.27 -27.39 -64.34
N ALA A 672 28.39 -26.46 -64.68
CA ALA A 672 28.74 -25.05 -64.76
C ALA A 672 28.99 -24.43 -63.37
N ASN A 673 28.30 -24.87 -62.31
CA ASN A 673 28.58 -24.47 -60.94
C ASN A 673 29.97 -24.96 -60.48
N MET A 674 30.36 -26.16 -60.83
CA MET A 674 31.71 -26.72 -60.54
C MET A 674 32.82 -25.88 -61.14
N VAL A 675 32.60 -25.23 -62.27
CA VAL A 675 33.59 -24.31 -62.90
C VAL A 675 33.65 -23.00 -62.17
N LYS A 676 32.52 -22.52 -61.66
CA LYS A 676 32.38 -21.25 -60.91
C LYS A 676 32.85 -21.38 -59.45
N ASP A 677 32.44 -22.42 -58.78
CA ASP A 677 32.78 -22.73 -57.39
C ASP A 677 32.79 -24.28 -57.18
N PRO A 678 33.98 -24.92 -57.22
CA PRO A 678 34.09 -26.37 -57.10
C PRO A 678 33.68 -26.88 -55.67
N PHE A 679 33.55 -26.02 -54.68
CA PHE A 679 33.12 -26.38 -53.37
C PHE A 679 31.56 -26.33 -53.17
N ILE A 680 30.85 -25.74 -54.18
CA ILE A 680 29.37 -25.67 -54.17
C ILE A 680 28.86 -26.20 -55.52
N PRO A 681 28.94 -27.53 -55.77
CA PRO A 681 28.54 -28.09 -57.03
C PRO A 681 27.03 -28.15 -57.26
N ASN A 682 26.22 -27.98 -56.23
CA ASN A 682 24.77 -28.12 -56.32
C ASN A 682 24.15 -27.00 -57.16
N THR A 683 23.08 -27.34 -57.86
CA THR A 683 22.34 -26.35 -58.65
C THR A 683 21.64 -25.35 -57.74
N GLY A 684 21.92 -24.07 -57.98
CA GLY A 684 21.12 -22.98 -57.39
C GLY A 684 19.86 -22.78 -58.21
N VAL A 685 18.71 -22.76 -57.56
CA VAL A 685 17.41 -22.51 -58.19
C VAL A 685 16.91 -21.14 -57.75
N ILE A 686 16.46 -20.36 -58.73
CA ILE A 686 15.84 -19.05 -58.55
C ILE A 686 14.34 -19.23 -58.74
N VAL A 687 13.57 -18.82 -57.77
CA VAL A 687 12.09 -18.71 -57.84
C VAL A 687 11.67 -17.28 -57.58
N PHE A 688 10.44 -16.93 -57.91
CA PHE A 688 9.90 -15.61 -57.72
C PHE A 688 8.68 -15.69 -56.80
N ALA A 689 8.65 -14.83 -55.81
CA ALA A 689 7.56 -14.76 -54.81
C ALA A 689 7.05 -13.33 -54.70
N GLU A 690 5.74 -13.20 -54.61
CA GLU A 690 5.03 -11.99 -54.19
C GLU A 690 4.82 -12.02 -52.68
N ASN A 691 4.63 -10.87 -52.06
CA ASN A 691 4.33 -10.68 -50.64
C ASN A 691 5.38 -11.34 -49.73
N LEU A 692 6.65 -11.29 -50.08
CA LEU A 692 7.77 -11.80 -49.29
C LEU A 692 8.64 -10.62 -48.84
N GLU A 693 8.36 -10.07 -47.70
CA GLU A 693 9.14 -8.98 -47.12
C GLU A 693 10.01 -9.44 -45.94
N LEU A 694 11.26 -9.02 -45.94
CA LEU A 694 12.19 -9.22 -44.84
C LEU A 694 12.20 -8.00 -43.94
N ALA A 695 12.13 -8.19 -42.64
CA ALA A 695 12.29 -7.11 -41.70
C ALA A 695 13.65 -6.43 -41.81
N PHE A 696 13.79 -5.18 -41.41
CA PHE A 696 14.95 -4.32 -41.63
C PHE A 696 16.32 -4.93 -41.23
N PHE A 697 16.31 -5.86 -40.25
CA PHE A 697 17.52 -6.54 -39.77
C PHE A 697 17.65 -8.00 -40.23
N GLU A 698 16.75 -8.49 -41.05
CA GLU A 698 16.75 -9.87 -41.51
C GLU A 698 17.59 -10.10 -42.72
N SER A 699 18.15 -11.30 -42.83
CA SER A 699 18.90 -11.77 -44.01
C SER A 699 18.08 -12.82 -44.75
N ALA A 700 18.53 -13.17 -45.96
CA ALA A 700 17.90 -14.22 -46.76
C ALA A 700 17.71 -15.54 -46.00
N SER A 701 18.51 -15.81 -44.97
CA SER A 701 18.38 -17.02 -44.15
C SER A 701 17.11 -17.07 -43.26
N ALA A 702 16.37 -15.98 -43.14
CA ALA A 702 15.05 -15.96 -42.50
C ALA A 702 14.02 -16.71 -43.37
N VAL A 703 14.22 -16.76 -44.69
CA VAL A 703 13.32 -17.48 -45.59
C VAL A 703 13.67 -18.97 -45.62
N GLY A 704 12.76 -19.76 -45.04
CA GLY A 704 12.80 -21.21 -45.13
C GLY A 704 12.34 -21.68 -46.51
N VAL A 705 13.00 -22.70 -47.05
CA VAL A 705 12.67 -23.33 -48.34
C VAL A 705 12.38 -24.82 -48.07
N ILE A 706 11.16 -25.22 -48.30
CA ILE A 706 10.72 -26.60 -48.09
C ILE A 706 10.52 -27.25 -49.43
N VAL A 707 11.30 -28.30 -49.73
CA VAL A 707 11.14 -29.09 -50.94
C VAL A 707 10.81 -30.53 -50.56
N THR A 708 9.72 -31.05 -51.14
CA THR A 708 9.37 -32.48 -51.02
C THR A 708 9.56 -33.14 -52.35
N ASP A 709 10.39 -34.17 -52.42
CA ASP A 709 10.76 -34.87 -53.66
C ASP A 709 9.71 -35.89 -54.11
N SER A 710 9.95 -36.54 -55.26
CA SER A 710 9.06 -37.56 -55.82
C SER A 710 8.90 -38.82 -54.97
N ASN A 711 9.76 -39.04 -53.96
CA ASN A 711 9.68 -40.14 -53.00
C ASN A 711 8.99 -39.71 -51.71
N ASN A 712 8.40 -38.51 -51.62
CA ASN A 712 7.83 -37.87 -50.43
C ASN A 712 8.86 -37.59 -49.32
N ILE A 713 10.14 -37.41 -49.64
CA ILE A 713 11.18 -36.99 -48.70
C ILE A 713 11.18 -35.46 -48.66
N THR A 714 11.06 -34.87 -47.50
CA THR A 714 11.05 -33.41 -47.30
C THR A 714 12.43 -32.93 -46.87
N PHE A 715 12.92 -31.91 -47.55
CA PHE A 715 14.16 -31.18 -47.27
C PHE A 715 13.82 -29.78 -46.80
N ASN A 716 14.29 -29.41 -45.64
CA ASN A 716 14.15 -28.07 -45.09
C ASN A 716 15.46 -27.32 -45.26
N MET A 717 15.46 -26.24 -46.00
CA MET A 717 16.62 -25.43 -46.36
C MET A 717 16.33 -23.97 -46.02
N ILE A 718 17.31 -23.14 -46.22
CA ILE A 718 17.16 -21.67 -46.11
C ILE A 718 17.52 -21.03 -47.45
N ALA A 719 16.96 -19.89 -47.76
CA ALA A 719 17.32 -19.13 -48.95
C ALA A 719 18.78 -18.64 -48.85
N ALA A 720 19.51 -18.79 -49.94
CA ALA A 720 20.90 -18.28 -50.05
C ALA A 720 20.92 -16.78 -50.35
N GLN A 721 19.89 -16.29 -51.05
CA GLN A 721 19.74 -14.88 -51.41
C GLN A 721 18.27 -14.56 -51.65
N VAL A 722 17.85 -13.37 -51.19
CA VAL A 722 16.54 -12.78 -51.49
C VAL A 722 16.82 -11.37 -52.03
N THR A 723 16.29 -11.03 -53.20
CA THR A 723 16.52 -9.74 -53.86
C THR A 723 15.25 -9.22 -54.51
N PRO A 724 14.93 -7.93 -54.39
CA PRO A 724 13.76 -7.35 -55.06
C PRO A 724 13.91 -7.40 -56.58
N VAL A 725 12.84 -7.64 -57.30
CA VAL A 725 12.76 -7.63 -58.77
C VAL A 725 11.76 -6.56 -59.17
N SER A 726 12.20 -5.66 -60.07
CA SER A 726 11.31 -4.62 -60.58
C SER A 726 10.41 -5.17 -61.68
N ILE A 727 9.21 -5.58 -61.33
CA ILE A 727 8.13 -5.90 -62.25
C ILE A 727 7.04 -4.84 -62.05
N SER A 728 6.64 -4.17 -63.13
CA SER A 728 5.69 -3.05 -63.04
C SER A 728 4.37 -3.45 -62.32
N GLY A 729 4.13 -2.85 -61.17
CA GLY A 729 2.90 -3.03 -60.37
C GLY A 729 2.88 -4.27 -59.47
N LEU A 730 3.99 -4.99 -59.32
CA LEU A 730 4.09 -6.17 -58.45
C LEU A 730 5.27 -6.06 -57.50
N ASN A 731 5.04 -6.39 -56.21
CA ASN A 731 6.08 -6.52 -55.20
C ASN A 731 6.65 -7.96 -55.27
N VAL A 732 7.68 -8.17 -56.13
CA VAL A 732 8.24 -9.50 -56.38
C VAL A 732 9.63 -9.56 -55.83
N LYS A 733 9.94 -10.63 -55.07
CA LYS A 733 11.30 -11.00 -54.68
C LYS A 733 11.77 -12.22 -55.44
N GLN A 734 13.03 -12.19 -55.84
CA GLN A 734 13.77 -13.34 -56.34
C GLN A 734 14.33 -14.09 -55.13
N VAL A 735 13.99 -15.36 -54.95
CA VAL A 735 14.52 -16.23 -53.91
C VAL A 735 15.44 -17.27 -54.54
N ASN A 736 16.68 -17.30 -54.07
CA ASN A 736 17.70 -18.22 -54.57
C ASN A 736 18.05 -19.26 -53.47
N PHE A 737 18.02 -20.54 -53.79
CA PHE A 737 18.38 -21.63 -52.88
C PHE A 737 19.14 -22.73 -53.61
N LEU A 738 19.90 -23.53 -52.87
CA LEU A 738 20.67 -24.65 -53.44
C LEU A 738 19.87 -25.95 -53.34
N LEU A 739 19.82 -26.75 -54.40
CA LEU A 739 19.18 -28.05 -54.35
C LEU A 739 19.94 -28.97 -53.36
N PRO A 740 19.23 -29.73 -52.54
CA PRO A 740 19.83 -30.61 -51.55
C PRO A 740 20.44 -31.84 -52.25
N THR A 741 21.55 -32.35 -51.71
CA THR A 741 22.12 -33.63 -52.15
C THR A 741 21.16 -34.77 -51.77
N GLY A 742 20.94 -35.73 -52.70
CA GLY A 742 20.09 -36.90 -52.48
C GLY A 742 18.61 -36.70 -52.79
N ILE A 743 18.20 -35.53 -53.34
CA ILE A 743 16.84 -35.33 -53.85
C ILE A 743 16.55 -36.27 -55.00
N ALA A 744 15.41 -36.94 -55.00
CA ALA A 744 15.03 -37.91 -56.03
C ALA A 744 14.61 -37.21 -57.32
N PRO A 745 14.99 -37.76 -58.50
CA PRO A 745 14.48 -37.27 -59.77
C PRO A 745 12.98 -37.38 -59.89
N GLY A 746 12.35 -36.40 -60.55
CA GLY A 746 10.91 -36.38 -60.75
C GLY A 746 10.29 -35.03 -60.38
N THR A 747 8.98 -35.00 -60.17
CA THR A 747 8.25 -33.82 -59.74
C THR A 747 8.41 -33.60 -58.26
N CYS A 748 8.90 -32.43 -57.89
CA CYS A 748 9.05 -31.97 -56.47
C CYS A 748 8.01 -30.89 -56.17
N VAL A 749 7.62 -30.81 -54.91
CA VAL A 749 6.74 -29.73 -54.38
C VAL A 749 7.62 -28.76 -53.61
N LEU A 750 7.43 -27.44 -53.86
CA LEU A 750 8.14 -26.35 -53.21
C LEU A 750 7.17 -25.48 -52.43
N LYS A 751 7.61 -25.06 -51.26
CA LYS A 751 6.98 -24.01 -50.46
C LYS A 751 8.07 -23.09 -49.89
N LEU A 752 7.72 -21.86 -49.66
CA LEU A 752 8.51 -20.92 -48.84
C LEU A 752 7.87 -20.72 -47.48
N VAL A 753 8.68 -20.41 -46.52
CA VAL A 753 8.24 -20.09 -45.15
C VAL A 753 8.97 -18.84 -44.66
N LEU A 754 8.24 -17.85 -44.15
CA LEU A 754 8.79 -16.67 -43.51
C LEU A 754 7.90 -16.34 -42.31
N HIS A 755 8.45 -16.09 -41.11
CA HIS A 755 7.73 -15.78 -39.85
C HIS A 755 6.63 -16.79 -39.49
N GLY A 756 6.75 -18.03 -39.90
CA GLY A 756 5.71 -19.06 -39.69
C GLY A 756 4.65 -19.16 -40.78
N HIS A 757 4.54 -18.18 -41.66
CA HIS A 757 3.66 -18.19 -42.84
C HIS A 757 4.23 -19.04 -43.94
N VAL A 758 3.36 -19.84 -44.58
CA VAL A 758 3.74 -20.81 -45.60
C VAL A 758 3.10 -20.41 -46.91
N SER A 759 3.91 -20.32 -47.98
CA SER A 759 3.43 -20.00 -49.35
C SER A 759 2.48 -21.05 -49.91
N ASN A 760 1.84 -20.72 -51.02
CA ASN A 760 1.19 -21.70 -51.89
C ASN A 760 2.17 -22.83 -52.26
N SER A 761 1.63 -24.02 -52.52
CA SER A 761 2.41 -25.17 -52.99
C SER A 761 2.57 -25.12 -54.51
N VAL A 762 3.81 -25.14 -54.98
CA VAL A 762 4.16 -25.13 -56.39
C VAL A 762 4.99 -26.35 -56.75
N THR A 763 5.12 -26.66 -58.04
CA THR A 763 5.91 -27.82 -58.51
C THR A 763 7.04 -27.39 -59.40
N PHE A 764 8.14 -28.19 -59.37
CA PHE A 764 9.22 -28.15 -60.35
C PHE A 764 9.78 -29.57 -60.54
N ARG A 765 10.62 -29.80 -61.53
CA ARG A 765 11.13 -31.13 -61.86
C ARG A 765 12.65 -31.23 -61.68
N ILE A 766 13.08 -32.38 -61.20
CA ILE A 766 14.49 -32.78 -61.13
C ILE A 766 14.75 -33.79 -62.23
N ALA A 767 15.81 -33.54 -63.00
CA ALA A 767 16.29 -34.44 -64.03
C ALA A 767 16.85 -35.73 -63.39
N PRO A 768 16.69 -36.87 -64.08
CA PRO A 768 17.35 -38.13 -63.69
C PRO A 768 18.87 -38.04 -63.62
#